data_ed428ac22dc9f848e8e806dad2fafb33
#
_entry.id   ed428ac22dc9f848e8e806dad2fafb33
#
_cell.length_a   1.000
_cell.length_b   1.000
_cell.length_c   1.000
_cell.angle_alpha   90.00
_cell.angle_beta   90.00
_cell.angle_gamma   90.00
#
_symmetry.space_group_name_H-M   'P 1'
#
loop_
_entity.id
_entity.type
_entity.pdbx_description
1 polymer ?
#
loop_
_entity_poly.entity_id
_entity_poly.type
_entity_poly.pdbx_seq_one_letter_code
_entity_poly.pdbx_strand_id
1 'polypeptide(L)'
;MPRLFPNAVKKLTNPLLGFVVFACCCKSASAEDAYLRWRNGDELAGQILPGEAGKILWKAQPFSRPLQLNLRQLESIRFSSENRNPTAKVEATFRILLKNGDRLDGSLHAMDESSVTVNCAPFANPVVVRRDAIERIVHISSSSLHYSGPGDLGQWTSDGRDRKTTEWFTDLKGAFSTHQWSGNLFREIEFPSLVEIQFRAEIPSGNPNLEIGLIRDADQGPMIETWDNYLVLTHQTRFVPVMEINDDTRALDFRLFWNQESGQLRLCEPSGKLLASLDDALVQRRDHQSTKPRASDPLIRGFWIMNRTPELKLHSVTVQEWNGKPAPIIDLSKPRVHLMGQPPQFGVDQVHLTAGSNSIRVGGRSHPIDNLQEIILSPTSKKTVEASLESATRIAWFGGTTVSGNFLNLRADFASVAPDWSEAPVDISLKNAREIRFPQIAESPIGSEAFLEGDGIALHGTIEPLAQKEGNKIIGWLPPGATEPVPFADDVSGKVTRTPHAAAVRENSNFIGHGRVYLENDEILVGSLISITKSKVHFTSRITGLLEIPVELVRAVDIGGAGRVLEGFGDSEWEVHEEDENDITLARNSASIRAGAFGNPSLLLGDRLSFTAKWDQAYGAITLRLFTDTVEESAPSTDIIVAAQGNRLFVGKLKDNGAFSFSGDQIPIVGDQAKFEFTLEPKKVRIIVNGKSNLNIATDPDNVSGNGIFFKMGGGWQGWNQNENEVTLSDFRIERAPGSLPRRIIDSKAKQNALTVPRSRRDPVPTHVLVAPNGDLLRGKLEAASGNEIRFSTG
;
A
#
# COMPACT_ATOMS: atom_id res chain seq x y z
N MET A 1 48.17 -42.64 -24.67
CA MET A 1 49.61 -42.89 -24.45
C MET A 1 50.35 -41.57 -24.35
N PRO A 2 51.33 -41.52 -23.49
CA PRO A 2 51.56 -40.33 -22.64
C PRO A 2 52.86 -39.62 -22.99
N ARG A 3 53.13 -38.48 -22.31
CA ARG A 3 54.49 -38.09 -21.77
C ARG A 3 54.43 -36.56 -21.49
N LEU A 4 54.52 -36.21 -20.25
CA LEU A 4 55.63 -36.01 -19.32
C LEU A 4 56.29 -34.63 -19.40
N PHE A 5 56.24 -34.01 -18.25
CA PHE A 5 56.91 -32.79 -17.74
C PHE A 5 58.45 -32.78 -17.96
N PRO A 6 59.22 -31.71 -17.79
CA PRO A 6 59.49 -31.23 -16.43
C PRO A 6 59.73 -29.71 -16.21
N ASN A 7 59.57 -29.34 -14.93
CA ASN A 7 60.19 -28.29 -14.12
C ASN A 7 61.30 -27.38 -14.66
N ALA A 8 61.18 -26.07 -14.39
CA ALA A 8 62.34 -25.28 -13.95
C ALA A 8 61.86 -24.08 -13.05
N VAL A 9 62.32 -24.12 -11.84
CA VAL A 9 62.29 -23.06 -10.81
C VAL A 9 63.28 -21.97 -11.19
N LYS A 10 62.85 -20.68 -11.17
CA LYS A 10 63.76 -19.57 -10.90
C LYS A 10 63.06 -18.53 -10.01
N LYS A 11 63.61 -18.37 -8.79
CA LYS A 11 63.44 -17.23 -7.89
C LYS A 11 63.89 -15.95 -8.58
N LEU A 12 63.10 -14.88 -8.40
CA LEU A 12 63.63 -13.51 -8.35
C LEU A 12 62.65 -12.59 -7.62
N THR A 13 63.04 -12.20 -6.43
CA THR A 13 63.00 -10.90 -5.74
C THR A 13 61.80 -10.00 -5.96
N ASN A 14 61.13 -9.69 -4.84
CA ASN A 14 60.17 -8.60 -4.61
C ASN A 14 60.67 -7.23 -5.07
N PRO A 15 59.72 -6.39 -5.55
CA PRO A 15 59.67 -5.08 -4.91
C PRO A 15 58.26 -4.83 -4.30
N LEU A 16 58.24 -4.24 -3.15
CA LEU A 16 57.13 -3.61 -2.48
C LEU A 16 56.27 -2.78 -3.47
N LEU A 17 55.07 -3.25 -3.75
CA LEU A 17 54.01 -2.39 -4.24
C LEU A 17 53.02 -2.19 -3.13
N GLY A 18 52.98 -0.96 -2.62
CA GLY A 18 52.06 -0.53 -1.61
C GLY A 18 50.63 -0.78 -2.07
N PHE A 19 49.95 -1.69 -1.39
CA PHE A 19 48.49 -1.77 -1.41
C PHE A 19 47.97 -0.54 -0.69
N VAL A 20 47.66 0.52 -1.43
CA VAL A 20 46.72 1.52 -0.96
C VAL A 20 45.39 0.81 -0.84
N VAL A 21 45.07 0.31 0.34
CA VAL A 21 43.75 -0.07 0.75
C VAL A 21 42.93 1.22 0.68
N PHE A 22 42.20 1.43 -0.44
CA PHE A 22 41.06 2.28 -0.44
C PHE A 22 40.07 1.65 0.57
N ALA A 23 40.21 2.04 1.83
CA ALA A 23 39.11 1.92 2.76
C ALA A 23 37.97 2.77 2.16
N CYS A 24 37.13 2.13 1.37
CA CYS A 24 35.78 2.59 1.20
C CYS A 24 35.23 2.72 2.63
N CYS A 25 35.25 3.93 3.14
CA CYS A 25 34.37 4.33 4.21
C CYS A 25 32.95 4.18 3.65
N CYS A 26 32.46 2.95 3.61
CA CYS A 26 31.04 2.75 3.79
C CYS A 26 30.74 3.39 5.15
N LYS A 27 30.30 4.65 5.14
CA LYS A 27 29.53 5.19 6.25
C LYS A 27 28.45 4.14 6.44
N SER A 28 28.57 3.35 7.51
CA SER A 28 27.48 2.56 8.03
C SER A 28 26.33 3.57 8.18
N ALA A 29 25.33 3.46 7.29
CA ALA A 29 24.07 4.13 7.51
C ALA A 29 23.67 3.74 8.93
N SER A 30 23.61 4.69 9.85
CA SER A 30 23.07 4.46 11.18
C SER A 30 21.69 3.90 10.94
N ALA A 31 21.40 2.72 11.46
CA ALA A 31 20.08 2.11 11.32
C ALA A 31 19.06 3.15 11.78
N GLU A 32 18.16 3.51 10.91
CA GLU A 32 17.09 4.46 11.22
C GLU A 32 16.15 3.76 12.17
N ASP A 33 16.04 4.29 13.39
CA ASP A 33 15.38 3.61 14.50
C ASP A 33 13.85 3.60 14.36
N ALA A 34 13.31 4.55 13.59
CA ALA A 34 11.86 4.69 13.43
C ALA A 34 11.45 5.41 12.13
N TYR A 35 10.17 5.27 11.78
CA TYR A 35 9.52 5.93 10.66
C TYR A 35 8.37 6.80 11.15
N LEU A 36 8.41 8.07 10.82
CA LEU A 36 7.32 9.00 11.05
C LEU A 36 6.38 8.96 9.86
N ARG A 37 5.07 8.84 10.12
CA ARG A 37 4.06 8.83 9.09
C ARG A 37 3.07 9.96 9.29
N TRP A 38 2.79 10.69 8.22
CA TRP A 38 1.77 11.72 8.16
C TRP A 38 0.44 11.16 7.67
N ARG A 39 -0.63 11.90 7.93
CA ARG A 39 -2.00 11.52 7.51
C ARG A 39 -2.21 11.54 5.98
N ASN A 40 -1.39 12.27 5.25
CA ASN A 40 -1.39 12.30 3.79
C ASN A 40 -0.66 11.07 3.17
N GLY A 41 -0.12 10.19 3.99
CA GLY A 41 0.60 9.00 3.59
C GLY A 41 2.11 9.16 3.45
N ASP A 42 2.66 10.35 3.66
CA ASP A 42 4.11 10.58 3.66
C ASP A 42 4.79 9.82 4.78
N GLU A 43 6.02 9.39 4.54
CA GLU A 43 6.86 8.70 5.53
C GLU A 43 8.28 9.30 5.54
N LEU A 44 8.85 9.43 6.72
CA LEU A 44 10.21 9.93 6.92
C LEU A 44 10.93 9.09 7.98
N ALA A 45 11.99 8.45 7.59
CA ALA A 45 12.85 7.71 8.49
C ALA A 45 13.68 8.67 9.37
N GLY A 46 13.96 8.25 10.63
CA GLY A 46 14.73 9.06 11.55
C GLY A 46 14.67 8.60 12.99
N GLN A 47 14.93 9.54 13.91
CA GLN A 47 15.02 9.30 15.34
C GLN A 47 14.22 10.32 16.13
N ILE A 48 13.58 9.86 17.21
CA ILE A 48 12.91 10.73 18.18
C ILE A 48 13.97 11.38 19.07
N LEU A 49 13.90 12.69 19.19
CA LEU A 49 14.69 13.45 20.17
C LEU A 49 13.78 13.95 21.31
N PRO A 50 14.32 14.21 22.51
CA PRO A 50 13.57 14.84 23.58
C PRO A 50 12.98 16.17 23.13
N GLY A 51 11.67 16.35 23.34
CA GLY A 51 10.91 17.52 22.89
C GLY A 51 10.04 18.10 23.99
N GLU A 52 9.35 19.19 23.66
CA GLU A 52 8.37 19.85 24.53
C GLU A 52 7.00 19.16 24.42
N ALA A 53 6.13 19.40 25.41
CA ALA A 53 4.77 18.87 25.41
C ALA A 53 3.99 19.26 24.15
N GLY A 54 3.36 18.27 23.52
CA GLY A 54 2.54 18.44 22.30
C GLY A 54 3.32 18.55 20.99
N LYS A 55 4.65 18.49 21.04
CA LYS A 55 5.52 18.54 19.87
C LYS A 55 6.49 17.38 19.86
N ILE A 56 6.90 16.94 18.66
CA ILE A 56 7.96 15.97 18.44
C ILE A 56 9.17 16.68 17.84
N LEU A 57 10.35 16.40 18.36
CA LEU A 57 11.62 16.69 17.70
C LEU A 57 12.05 15.43 16.95
N TRP A 58 12.15 15.54 15.63
CA TRP A 58 12.48 14.43 14.74
C TRP A 58 13.79 14.70 14.01
N LYS A 59 14.80 13.88 14.26
CA LYS A 59 16.07 13.93 13.54
C LYS A 59 16.02 13.00 12.35
N ALA A 60 16.11 13.55 11.15
CA ALA A 60 16.18 12.79 9.90
C ALA A 60 17.42 13.21 9.11
N GLN A 61 18.04 12.25 8.42
CA GLN A 61 19.29 12.47 7.67
C GLN A 61 19.19 13.58 6.62
N PRO A 62 18.05 13.76 5.91
CA PRO A 62 17.95 14.76 4.85
C PRO A 62 18.01 16.22 5.31
N PHE A 63 17.90 16.46 6.61
CA PHE A 63 17.84 17.80 7.17
C PHE A 63 19.04 18.11 8.06
N SER A 64 19.55 19.33 7.96
CA SER A 64 20.72 19.74 8.75
C SER A 64 20.43 19.88 10.25
N ARG A 65 19.15 20.05 10.62
CA ARG A 65 18.70 20.12 12.02
C ARG A 65 17.39 19.34 12.23
N PRO A 66 17.03 19.02 13.47
CA PRO A 66 15.79 18.32 13.75
C PRO A 66 14.53 19.11 13.33
N LEU A 67 13.53 18.40 12.84
CA LEU A 67 12.18 18.91 12.57
C LEU A 67 11.40 19.02 13.90
N GLN A 68 10.78 20.14 14.14
CA GLN A 68 9.83 20.31 15.24
C GLN A 68 8.42 20.21 14.69
N LEU A 69 7.71 19.12 15.01
CA LEU A 69 6.44 18.76 14.42
C LEU A 69 5.30 18.77 15.42
N ASN A 70 4.14 19.27 15.00
CA ASN A 70 2.90 19.19 15.78
C ASN A 70 2.28 17.79 15.59
N LEU A 71 1.91 17.13 16.68
CA LEU A 71 1.32 15.78 16.67
C LEU A 71 0.01 15.67 15.88
N ARG A 72 -0.73 16.77 15.74
CA ARG A 72 -2.04 16.78 15.04
C ARG A 72 -1.96 16.38 13.57
N GLN A 73 -0.83 16.64 12.92
CA GLN A 73 -0.62 16.31 11.50
C GLN A 73 -0.09 14.89 11.28
N LEU A 74 0.31 14.23 12.35
CA LEU A 74 0.90 12.91 12.30
C LEU A 74 -0.17 11.82 12.45
N GLU A 75 0.02 10.74 11.71
CA GLU A 75 -0.76 9.51 11.85
C GLU A 75 -0.10 8.60 12.88
N SER A 76 1.18 8.30 12.69
CA SER A 76 1.90 7.36 13.57
C SER A 76 3.41 7.53 13.53
N ILE A 77 4.06 6.93 14.54
CA ILE A 77 5.49 6.61 14.55
C ILE A 77 5.60 5.10 14.59
N ARG A 78 6.33 4.52 13.65
CA ARG A 78 6.60 3.08 13.56
C ARG A 78 8.06 2.83 13.87
N PHE A 79 8.32 1.88 14.76
CA PHE A 79 9.67 1.50 15.14
C PHE A 79 10.15 0.32 14.29
N SER A 80 11.45 0.33 13.92
CA SER A 80 12.05 -0.75 13.15
C SER A 80 12.03 -2.07 13.93
N SER A 81 11.73 -3.15 13.24
CA SER A 81 11.79 -4.51 13.81
C SER A 81 13.21 -4.96 14.13
N GLU A 82 14.24 -4.31 13.58
CA GLU A 82 15.66 -4.61 13.86
C GLU A 82 16.06 -4.22 15.28
N ASN A 83 15.39 -3.25 15.89
CA ASN A 83 15.56 -2.89 17.30
C ASN A 83 14.87 -3.85 18.27
N ARG A 84 14.24 -4.89 17.76
CA ARG A 84 13.66 -5.94 18.56
C ARG A 84 14.75 -6.73 19.26
N ASN A 85 14.83 -6.62 20.57
CA ASN A 85 15.66 -7.54 21.35
C ASN A 85 14.89 -8.88 21.52
N PRO A 86 15.17 -9.91 20.70
CA PRO A 86 14.42 -11.18 20.75
C PRO A 86 14.65 -11.95 22.06
N THR A 87 15.67 -11.55 22.84
CA THR A 87 16.01 -12.20 24.10
C THR A 87 15.27 -11.64 25.32
N ALA A 88 14.57 -10.52 25.18
CA ALA A 88 13.68 -10.04 26.21
C ALA A 88 12.37 -10.88 26.18
N LYS A 89 12.44 -12.15 26.56
CA LYS A 89 11.25 -12.91 26.95
C LYS A 89 10.66 -12.18 28.15
N VAL A 90 9.63 -11.41 27.91
CA VAL A 90 8.75 -10.96 28.99
C VAL A 90 8.05 -12.23 29.46
N GLU A 91 8.36 -12.68 30.68
CA GLU A 91 7.63 -13.75 31.34
C GLU A 91 6.24 -13.22 31.75
N ALA A 92 5.46 -12.87 30.75
CA ALA A 92 4.07 -12.51 30.97
C ALA A 92 3.31 -13.82 31.26
N THR A 93 2.72 -13.89 32.44
CA THR A 93 1.89 -15.04 32.84
C THR A 93 0.42 -14.79 32.57
N PHE A 94 0.00 -13.54 32.57
CA PHE A 94 -1.39 -13.15 32.37
C PHE A 94 -1.53 -12.07 31.30
N ARG A 95 -2.66 -12.12 30.62
CA ARG A 95 -3.17 -11.11 29.70
C ARG A 95 -4.38 -10.45 30.29
N ILE A 96 -4.35 -9.16 30.45
CA ILE A 96 -5.46 -8.34 30.92
C ILE A 96 -6.06 -7.61 29.72
N LEU A 97 -7.30 -7.89 29.41
CA LEU A 97 -8.07 -7.23 28.37
C LEU A 97 -8.97 -6.17 29.01
N LEU A 98 -8.90 -4.95 28.51
CA LEU A 98 -9.63 -3.82 29.04
C LEU A 98 -10.83 -3.48 28.14
N LYS A 99 -11.86 -2.88 28.72
CA LYS A 99 -13.10 -2.51 28.03
C LYS A 99 -12.90 -1.51 26.89
N ASN A 100 -11.85 -0.68 26.97
CA ASN A 100 -11.48 0.25 25.93
C ASN A 100 -10.67 -0.40 24.79
N GLY A 101 -10.41 -1.72 24.84
CA GLY A 101 -9.65 -2.48 23.87
C GLY A 101 -8.14 -2.50 24.12
N ASP A 102 -7.66 -1.92 25.21
CA ASP A 102 -6.26 -2.06 25.63
C ASP A 102 -5.97 -3.48 26.12
N ARG A 103 -4.71 -3.84 26.00
CA ARG A 103 -4.19 -5.13 26.40
C ARG A 103 -2.89 -4.98 27.16
N LEU A 104 -2.83 -5.54 28.34
CA LEU A 104 -1.64 -5.58 29.18
C LEU A 104 -1.20 -7.02 29.36
N ASP A 105 0.00 -7.36 28.91
CA ASP A 105 0.62 -8.67 29.11
C ASP A 105 1.67 -8.57 30.22
N GLY A 106 1.48 -9.30 31.31
CA GLY A 106 2.35 -9.18 32.51
C GLY A 106 2.07 -10.25 33.55
N SER A 107 2.54 -10.02 34.79
CA SER A 107 2.22 -10.84 35.95
C SER A 107 1.31 -10.08 36.92
N LEU A 108 0.33 -10.79 37.49
CA LEU A 108 -0.54 -10.23 38.52
C LEU A 108 0.28 -10.05 39.83
N HIS A 109 0.26 -8.84 40.38
CA HIS A 109 0.95 -8.53 41.63
C HIS A 109 -0.02 -8.49 42.82
N ALA A 110 -1.16 -7.84 42.65
CA ALA A 110 -2.20 -7.77 43.66
C ALA A 110 -3.57 -7.62 42.99
N MET A 111 -4.63 -8.04 43.69
CA MET A 111 -6.02 -7.84 43.24
C MET A 111 -6.95 -7.70 44.44
N ASP A 112 -7.74 -6.65 44.46
CA ASP A 112 -8.77 -6.37 45.45
C ASP A 112 -10.14 -6.07 44.79
N GLU A 113 -11.07 -5.51 45.57
CA GLU A 113 -12.43 -5.18 45.08
C GLU A 113 -12.43 -4.03 44.06
N SER A 114 -11.45 -3.12 44.14
CA SER A 114 -11.39 -1.88 43.35
C SER A 114 -10.35 -1.90 42.25
N SER A 115 -9.28 -2.65 42.41
CA SER A 115 -8.10 -2.56 41.53
C SER A 115 -7.39 -3.89 41.30
N VAL A 116 -6.59 -3.91 40.24
CA VAL A 116 -5.63 -4.97 39.88
C VAL A 116 -4.30 -4.32 39.65
N THR A 117 -3.29 -4.73 40.39
CA THR A 117 -1.90 -4.29 40.18
C THR A 117 -1.16 -5.30 39.31
N VAL A 118 -0.54 -4.83 38.24
CA VAL A 118 0.08 -5.65 37.19
C VAL A 118 1.53 -5.21 36.97
N ASN A 119 2.45 -6.16 36.89
CA ASN A 119 3.82 -5.94 36.44
C ASN A 119 3.88 -6.20 34.93
N CYS A 120 4.01 -5.17 34.12
CA CYS A 120 4.17 -5.26 32.67
C CYS A 120 5.49 -4.65 32.24
N ALA A 121 6.18 -5.29 31.29
CA ALA A 121 7.50 -4.85 30.84
C ALA A 121 7.59 -3.40 30.32
N PRO A 122 6.58 -2.83 29.64
CA PRO A 122 6.65 -1.45 29.20
C PRO A 122 6.65 -0.42 30.35
N PHE A 123 6.23 -0.79 31.56
CA PHE A 123 6.16 0.13 32.69
C PHE A 123 7.34 -0.05 33.63
N ALA A 124 7.89 1.07 34.12
CA ALA A 124 9.01 1.05 35.05
C ALA A 124 8.59 0.52 36.44
N ASN A 125 7.33 0.69 36.84
CA ASN A 125 6.76 0.27 38.12
C ASN A 125 5.47 -0.54 37.86
N PRO A 126 5.03 -1.36 38.83
CA PRO A 126 3.73 -1.98 38.77
C PRO A 126 2.63 -0.97 38.53
N VAL A 127 1.74 -1.24 37.60
CA VAL A 127 0.65 -0.34 37.23
C VAL A 127 -0.65 -0.78 37.89
N VAL A 128 -1.39 0.19 38.40
CA VAL A 128 -2.69 -0.04 39.04
C VAL A 128 -3.80 0.21 38.01
N VAL A 129 -4.55 -0.84 37.74
CA VAL A 129 -5.67 -0.84 36.80
C VAL A 129 -6.96 -0.89 37.58
N ARG A 130 -7.86 0.03 37.33
CA ARG A 130 -9.22 -0.02 37.95
C ARG A 130 -9.94 -1.30 37.54
N ARG A 131 -10.50 -2.01 38.49
CA ARG A 131 -11.14 -3.29 38.24
C ARG A 131 -12.35 -3.19 37.34
N ASP A 132 -13.10 -2.09 37.42
CA ASP A 132 -14.26 -1.81 36.57
C ASP A 132 -13.92 -1.55 35.12
N ALA A 133 -12.65 -1.22 34.82
CA ALA A 133 -12.15 -1.06 33.46
C ALA A 133 -11.73 -2.39 32.82
N ILE A 134 -11.57 -3.45 33.61
CA ILE A 134 -11.15 -4.77 33.10
C ILE A 134 -12.36 -5.54 32.58
N GLU A 135 -12.21 -6.09 31.37
CA GLU A 135 -13.14 -7.03 30.79
C GLU A 135 -12.79 -8.46 31.23
N ARG A 136 -11.50 -8.84 31.07
CA ARG A 136 -11.06 -10.23 31.18
C ARG A 136 -9.60 -10.33 31.58
N ILE A 137 -9.25 -11.30 32.40
CA ILE A 137 -7.87 -11.70 32.71
C ILE A 137 -7.69 -13.15 32.28
N VAL A 138 -6.66 -13.46 31.47
CA VAL A 138 -6.40 -14.79 30.92
C VAL A 138 -4.98 -15.21 31.24
N HIS A 139 -4.78 -16.42 31.70
CA HIS A 139 -3.45 -17.01 31.93
C HIS A 139 -2.86 -17.44 30.57
N ILE A 140 -1.74 -16.87 30.15
CA ILE A 140 -1.11 -17.08 28.83
C ILE A 140 0.17 -17.93 28.88
N SER A 141 0.67 -18.25 30.04
CA SER A 141 1.87 -19.09 30.24
C SER A 141 1.56 -20.51 30.70
N SER A 142 0.29 -20.93 30.68
CA SER A 142 -0.09 -22.26 31.09
C SER A 142 0.50 -23.30 30.13
N SER A 143 0.91 -24.45 30.64
CA SER A 143 1.47 -25.54 29.83
C SER A 143 0.49 -26.09 28.77
N SER A 144 -0.80 -25.78 28.91
CA SER A 144 -1.84 -26.14 27.94
C SER A 144 -2.02 -25.18 26.79
N LEU A 145 -1.43 -23.97 26.84
CA LEU A 145 -1.57 -22.96 25.81
C LEU A 145 -0.42 -23.02 24.80
N HIS A 146 -0.72 -23.42 23.57
CA HIS A 146 0.25 -23.53 22.46
C HIS A 146 0.37 -22.23 21.68
N TYR A 147 -0.72 -21.47 21.52
CA TYR A 147 -0.73 -20.22 20.80
C TYR A 147 -1.81 -19.26 21.31
N SER A 148 -1.49 -17.97 21.35
CA SER A 148 -2.45 -16.89 21.63
C SER A 148 -2.12 -15.69 20.75
N GLY A 149 -2.94 -15.46 19.73
CA GLY A 149 -2.75 -14.43 18.70
C GLY A 149 -3.99 -13.55 18.50
N PRO A 150 -3.93 -12.79 17.40
CA PRO A 150 -3.06 -12.93 16.24
C PRO A 150 -1.60 -12.50 16.44
N GLY A 151 -1.25 -11.68 17.43
CA GLY A 151 0.13 -11.33 17.76
C GLY A 151 0.78 -10.34 16.79
N ASP A 152 1.95 -10.68 16.27
CA ASP A 152 2.69 -9.87 15.31
C ASP A 152 2.47 -10.40 13.88
N LEU A 153 1.99 -9.54 12.99
CA LEU A 153 1.73 -9.89 11.58
C LEU A 153 2.99 -10.38 10.86
N GLY A 154 4.17 -9.87 11.25
CA GLY A 154 5.44 -10.32 10.69
C GLY A 154 5.78 -11.80 10.92
N GLN A 155 5.06 -12.49 11.82
CA GLN A 155 5.17 -13.94 12.08
C GLN A 155 4.18 -14.77 11.26
N TRP A 156 3.34 -14.15 10.45
CA TRP A 156 2.41 -14.80 9.57
C TRP A 156 2.89 -14.70 8.13
N THR A 157 2.52 -15.65 7.31
CA THR A 157 2.94 -15.73 5.91
C THR A 157 1.72 -15.71 4.99
N SER A 158 1.90 -15.21 3.78
CA SER A 158 0.95 -15.39 2.70
C SER A 158 1.27 -16.72 1.99
N ASP A 159 0.27 -17.52 1.63
CA ASP A 159 0.42 -18.82 0.94
C ASP A 159 1.27 -19.88 1.67
N GLY A 160 1.63 -19.67 2.92
CA GLY A 160 2.49 -20.58 3.64
C GLY A 160 3.89 -20.76 3.03
N ARG A 161 4.35 -19.89 2.13
CA ARG A 161 5.63 -19.97 1.40
C ARG A 161 6.54 -18.82 1.80
N ASP A 162 6.93 -18.68 3.04
CA ASP A 162 7.91 -17.68 3.56
C ASP A 162 7.82 -16.26 2.96
N ARG A 163 6.73 -15.93 2.29
CA ARG A 163 6.46 -14.60 1.75
C ARG A 163 5.79 -13.76 2.81
N LYS A 164 6.37 -12.61 3.11
CA LYS A 164 5.70 -11.59 3.94
C LYS A 164 4.39 -11.20 3.26
N THR A 165 3.30 -11.23 4.02
CA THR A 165 2.03 -10.78 3.50
C THR A 165 2.04 -9.28 3.32
N THR A 166 1.66 -8.81 2.14
CA THR A 166 1.43 -7.39 1.84
C THR A 166 -0.05 -7.05 1.80
N GLU A 167 -0.91 -8.07 1.91
CA GLU A 167 -2.35 -7.98 1.75
C GLU A 167 -3.09 -7.75 3.08
N TRP A 168 -2.40 -8.02 4.18
CA TRP A 168 -2.92 -7.88 5.53
C TRP A 168 -2.20 -6.76 6.29
N PHE A 169 -2.90 -6.06 7.12
CA PHE A 169 -2.36 -5.02 8.00
C PHE A 169 -2.95 -5.17 9.40
N THR A 170 -2.29 -4.59 10.39
CA THR A 170 -2.82 -4.54 11.75
C THR A 170 -3.66 -3.28 11.91
N ASP A 171 -4.93 -3.42 12.23
CA ASP A 171 -5.83 -2.30 12.46
C ASP A 171 -5.57 -1.58 13.80
N LEU A 172 -6.34 -0.52 14.07
CA LEU A 172 -6.24 0.27 15.30
C LEU A 172 -6.45 -0.54 16.58
N LYS A 173 -7.26 -1.61 16.51
CA LYS A 173 -7.61 -2.47 17.63
C LYS A 173 -6.64 -3.64 17.82
N GLY A 174 -5.64 -3.76 16.93
CA GLY A 174 -4.69 -4.86 16.91
C GLY A 174 -5.22 -6.11 16.21
N ALA A 175 -6.38 -6.05 15.57
CA ALA A 175 -6.85 -7.11 14.70
C ALA A 175 -6.09 -7.10 13.37
N PHE A 176 -5.94 -8.26 12.75
CA PHE A 176 -5.42 -8.33 11.40
C PHE A 176 -6.56 -8.12 10.42
N SER A 177 -6.41 -7.16 9.53
CA SER A 177 -7.44 -6.76 8.58
C SER A 177 -6.93 -6.85 7.15
N THR A 178 -7.84 -7.18 6.23
CA THR A 178 -7.57 -7.15 4.79
C THR A 178 -8.80 -6.68 4.02
N HIS A 179 -8.58 -5.94 2.94
CA HIS A 179 -9.59 -5.57 1.96
C HIS A 179 -9.40 -6.34 0.65
N GLN A 180 -8.37 -7.20 0.57
CA GLN A 180 -8.07 -7.94 -0.65
C GLN A 180 -8.85 -9.24 -0.71
N TRP A 181 -9.56 -9.42 -1.82
CA TRP A 181 -10.17 -10.67 -2.19
C TRP A 181 -9.07 -11.70 -2.50
N SER A 182 -9.19 -12.91 -1.98
CA SER A 182 -8.15 -13.96 -1.98
C SER A 182 -6.95 -13.66 -1.08
N GLY A 183 -6.98 -12.58 -0.28
CA GLY A 183 -5.97 -12.34 0.74
C GLY A 183 -5.92 -13.50 1.72
N ASN A 184 -4.82 -14.24 1.75
CA ASN A 184 -4.64 -15.36 2.66
C ASN A 184 -3.58 -15.08 3.71
N LEU A 185 -3.72 -15.76 4.84
CA LEU A 185 -2.85 -15.60 5.99
C LEU A 185 -2.67 -16.94 6.68
N PHE A 186 -1.43 -17.36 6.87
CA PHE A 186 -1.08 -18.63 7.51
C PHE A 186 -0.12 -18.40 8.68
N ARG A 187 -0.38 -19.10 9.77
CA ARG A 187 0.51 -19.20 10.93
C ARG A 187 0.79 -20.67 11.24
N GLU A 188 2.04 -21.08 11.17
CA GLU A 188 2.45 -22.39 11.66
C GLU A 188 2.32 -22.44 13.18
N ILE A 189 1.61 -23.44 13.68
CA ILE A 189 1.36 -23.68 15.10
C ILE A 189 1.45 -25.18 15.35
N GLU A 190 2.19 -25.58 16.36
CA GLU A 190 2.23 -26.95 16.81
C GLU A 190 0.93 -27.31 17.55
N PHE A 191 0.19 -28.28 17.04
CA PHE A 191 -1.06 -28.74 17.65
C PHE A 191 -0.82 -29.97 18.53
N PRO A 192 -1.32 -29.96 19.78
CA PRO A 192 -1.40 -31.19 20.60
C PRO A 192 -2.36 -32.19 19.98
N SER A 193 -2.25 -33.52 20.34
CA SER A 193 -3.13 -34.59 19.83
C SER A 193 -4.62 -34.28 20.06
N LEU A 194 -4.95 -33.70 21.22
CA LEU A 194 -6.27 -33.16 21.57
C LEU A 194 -6.16 -31.66 21.61
N VAL A 195 -6.74 -30.98 20.64
CA VAL A 195 -6.60 -29.54 20.49
C VAL A 195 -7.94 -28.82 20.55
N GLU A 196 -7.98 -27.71 21.26
CA GLU A 196 -9.04 -26.71 21.21
C GLU A 196 -8.49 -25.46 20.51
N ILE A 197 -9.20 -25.01 19.48
CA ILE A 197 -8.89 -23.79 18.73
C ILE A 197 -10.08 -22.84 18.89
N GLN A 198 -9.84 -21.66 19.46
CA GLN A 198 -10.83 -20.60 19.51
C GLN A 198 -10.40 -19.50 18.55
N PHE A 199 -11.32 -19.00 17.75
CA PHE A 199 -11.05 -17.88 16.87
C PHE A 199 -12.25 -16.96 16.74
N ARG A 200 -11.96 -15.71 16.49
CA ARG A 200 -12.95 -14.67 16.23
C ARG A 200 -12.56 -13.86 15.01
N ALA A 201 -13.43 -13.87 14.00
CA ALA A 201 -13.34 -13.07 12.79
C ALA A 201 -14.54 -12.13 12.71
N GLU A 202 -14.36 -10.94 12.16
CA GLU A 202 -15.39 -9.94 11.92
C GLU A 202 -15.44 -9.59 10.44
N ILE A 203 -16.65 -9.45 9.93
CA ILE A 203 -16.94 -9.10 8.53
C ILE A 203 -17.77 -7.81 8.55
N PRO A 204 -17.14 -6.62 8.52
CA PRO A 204 -17.84 -5.35 8.66
C PRO A 204 -18.90 -5.12 7.59
N SER A 205 -18.67 -5.60 6.37
CA SER A 205 -19.62 -5.52 5.26
C SER A 205 -20.84 -6.44 5.40
N GLY A 206 -20.78 -7.45 6.30
CA GLY A 206 -21.76 -8.56 6.37
C GLY A 206 -21.54 -9.58 5.27
N ASN A 207 -22.39 -10.63 5.29
CA ASN A 207 -22.33 -11.73 4.35
C ASN A 207 -20.93 -12.38 4.28
N PRO A 208 -20.55 -13.18 5.30
CA PRO A 208 -19.25 -13.86 5.35
C PRO A 208 -19.02 -14.72 4.11
N ASN A 209 -17.91 -14.52 3.45
CA ASN A 209 -17.40 -15.43 2.43
C ASN A 209 -15.91 -15.61 2.68
N LEU A 210 -15.56 -16.76 3.29
CA LEU A 210 -14.20 -17.01 3.74
C LEU A 210 -13.92 -18.50 3.83
N GLU A 211 -12.64 -18.84 3.96
CA GLU A 211 -12.16 -20.17 4.27
C GLU A 211 -11.23 -20.12 5.47
N ILE A 212 -11.36 -21.10 6.37
CA ILE A 212 -10.48 -21.28 7.52
C ILE A 212 -10.02 -22.74 7.53
N GLY A 213 -8.73 -22.98 7.57
CA GLY A 213 -8.15 -24.32 7.60
C GLY A 213 -7.15 -24.50 8.74
N LEU A 214 -6.83 -25.75 9.04
CA LEU A 214 -5.94 -26.15 10.13
C LEU A 214 -4.62 -26.76 9.63
N ILE A 215 -4.45 -26.86 8.34
CA ILE A 215 -3.25 -27.39 7.68
C ILE A 215 -2.92 -26.48 6.51
N ARG A 216 -1.63 -26.30 6.22
CA ARG A 216 -1.15 -25.46 5.11
C ARG A 216 -1.79 -25.84 3.78
N ASP A 217 -1.86 -27.14 3.49
CA ASP A 217 -2.54 -27.65 2.29
C ASP A 217 -4.01 -27.88 2.63
N ALA A 218 -4.84 -26.93 2.26
CA ALA A 218 -6.27 -26.89 2.55
C ALA A 218 -6.99 -28.21 2.23
N ASP A 219 -6.62 -28.89 1.13
CA ASP A 219 -7.22 -30.14 0.69
C ASP A 219 -6.94 -31.34 1.62
N GLN A 220 -6.02 -31.22 2.57
CA GLN A 220 -5.57 -32.30 3.43
C GLN A 220 -6.09 -32.26 4.86
N GLY A 221 -6.69 -31.16 5.27
CA GLY A 221 -7.19 -30.93 6.62
C GLY A 221 -8.64 -30.55 6.69
N PRO A 222 -9.18 -30.47 7.92
CA PRO A 222 -10.52 -29.96 8.14
C PRO A 222 -10.54 -28.44 7.86
N MET A 223 -11.66 -28.00 7.27
CA MET A 223 -11.87 -26.61 6.89
C MET A 223 -13.28 -26.14 7.29
N ILE A 224 -13.40 -24.85 7.47
CA ILE A 224 -14.66 -24.12 7.59
C ILE A 224 -14.74 -23.23 6.35
N GLU A 225 -15.77 -23.41 5.57
CA GLU A 225 -15.95 -22.72 4.28
C GLU A 225 -17.34 -22.10 4.17
N THR A 226 -17.45 -21.07 3.34
CA THR A 226 -18.74 -20.54 2.94
C THR A 226 -19.18 -21.20 1.63
N TRP A 227 -20.37 -21.81 1.65
CA TRP A 227 -21.06 -22.36 0.48
C TRP A 227 -22.39 -21.64 0.34
N ASP A 228 -22.53 -20.80 -0.69
CA ASP A 228 -23.68 -19.93 -0.85
C ASP A 228 -23.99 -19.13 0.43
N ASN A 229 -25.12 -19.39 1.06
CA ASN A 229 -25.58 -18.77 2.29
C ASN A 229 -25.37 -19.63 3.54
N TYR A 230 -24.49 -20.66 3.48
CA TYR A 230 -24.19 -21.52 4.62
C TYR A 230 -22.70 -21.52 4.95
N LEU A 231 -22.42 -21.49 6.25
CA LEU A 231 -21.11 -21.87 6.75
C LEU A 231 -21.09 -23.39 6.90
N VAL A 232 -20.07 -24.03 6.37
CA VAL A 232 -19.96 -25.48 6.26
C VAL A 232 -18.65 -25.95 6.85
N LEU A 233 -18.70 -26.99 7.69
CA LEU A 233 -17.51 -27.68 8.16
C LEU A 233 -17.21 -28.82 7.19
N THR A 234 -16.01 -28.82 6.60
CA THR A 234 -15.65 -29.79 5.55
C THR A 234 -14.39 -30.57 5.93
N HIS A 235 -14.29 -31.78 5.45
CA HIS A 235 -13.07 -32.56 5.41
C HIS A 235 -13.11 -33.55 4.25
N GLN A 236 -12.25 -33.38 3.28
CA GLN A 236 -12.21 -34.15 2.03
C GLN A 236 -13.57 -34.11 1.29
N THR A 237 -14.28 -35.26 1.19
CA THR A 237 -15.58 -35.37 0.55
C THR A 237 -16.77 -35.25 1.52
N ARG A 238 -16.50 -35.08 2.82
CA ARG A 238 -17.53 -34.93 3.85
C ARG A 238 -17.75 -33.48 4.21
N PHE A 239 -18.99 -33.13 4.43
CA PHE A 239 -19.35 -31.80 4.89
C PHE A 239 -20.55 -31.83 5.81
N VAL A 240 -20.63 -30.89 6.73
CA VAL A 240 -21.77 -30.69 7.64
C VAL A 240 -22.09 -29.20 7.67
N PRO A 241 -23.35 -28.80 7.38
CA PRO A 241 -23.78 -27.42 7.56
C PRO A 241 -23.63 -26.99 9.03
N VAL A 242 -23.07 -25.82 9.27
CA VAL A 242 -22.86 -25.26 10.60
C VAL A 242 -23.96 -24.27 10.97
N MET A 243 -24.18 -23.28 10.11
CA MET A 243 -25.20 -22.25 10.31
C MET A 243 -25.49 -21.53 8.97
N GLU A 244 -26.69 -20.99 8.88
CA GLU A 244 -27.04 -20.07 7.82
C GLU A 244 -26.39 -18.71 8.06
N ILE A 245 -25.85 -18.10 7.00
CA ILE A 245 -25.24 -16.78 7.00
C ILE A 245 -26.05 -15.86 6.10
N ASN A 246 -26.07 -14.58 6.46
CA ASN A 246 -26.79 -13.55 5.73
C ASN A 246 -26.07 -12.20 5.86
N ASP A 247 -26.62 -11.16 5.26
CA ASP A 247 -26.06 -9.82 5.28
C ASP A 247 -25.93 -9.21 6.68
N ASP A 248 -26.64 -9.74 7.68
CA ASP A 248 -26.55 -9.31 9.08
C ASP A 248 -25.48 -10.08 9.87
N THR A 249 -24.91 -11.13 9.30
CA THR A 249 -23.85 -11.91 9.95
C THR A 249 -22.53 -11.14 9.89
N ARG A 250 -22.19 -10.47 10.98
CA ARG A 250 -21.04 -9.55 11.09
C ARG A 250 -19.84 -10.16 11.78
N ALA A 251 -19.98 -11.26 12.46
CA ALA A 251 -18.90 -11.91 13.19
C ALA A 251 -19.07 -13.41 13.26
N LEU A 252 -17.97 -14.11 13.17
CA LEU A 252 -17.83 -15.54 13.38
C LEU A 252 -16.97 -15.75 14.61
N ASP A 253 -17.51 -16.40 15.63
CA ASP A 253 -16.82 -16.65 16.90
C ASP A 253 -17.08 -18.11 17.28
N PHE A 254 -16.03 -18.95 17.25
CA PHE A 254 -16.17 -20.40 17.39
C PHE A 254 -15.10 -21.01 18.28
N ARG A 255 -15.46 -22.16 18.84
CA ARG A 255 -14.55 -23.11 19.51
C ARG A 255 -14.55 -24.41 18.72
N LEU A 256 -13.41 -24.78 18.17
CA LEU A 256 -13.18 -26.01 17.44
C LEU A 256 -12.41 -26.99 18.33
N PHE A 257 -12.93 -28.18 18.52
CA PHE A 257 -12.31 -29.28 19.27
C PHE A 257 -11.93 -30.40 18.31
N TRP A 258 -10.67 -30.74 18.25
CA TRP A 258 -10.19 -31.75 17.33
C TRP A 258 -9.35 -32.82 18.05
N ASN A 259 -9.81 -34.06 18.00
CA ASN A 259 -9.01 -35.24 18.37
C ASN A 259 -8.35 -35.76 17.09
N GLN A 260 -7.05 -35.51 16.93
CA GLN A 260 -6.30 -35.87 15.73
C GLN A 260 -6.09 -37.40 15.59
N GLU A 261 -6.17 -38.17 16.70
CA GLU A 261 -6.00 -39.63 16.68
C GLU A 261 -7.26 -40.35 16.23
N SER A 262 -8.42 -39.93 16.74
CA SER A 262 -9.71 -40.53 16.36
C SER A 262 -10.37 -39.85 15.15
N GLY A 263 -9.89 -38.67 14.72
CA GLY A 263 -10.50 -37.89 13.70
C GLY A 263 -11.81 -37.19 14.12
N GLN A 264 -12.11 -37.14 15.42
CA GLN A 264 -13.31 -36.48 15.90
C GLN A 264 -13.10 -34.95 15.91
N LEU A 265 -13.96 -34.25 15.19
CA LEU A 265 -13.96 -32.80 15.09
C LEU A 265 -15.33 -32.25 15.52
N ARG A 266 -15.35 -31.28 16.42
CA ARG A 266 -16.56 -30.62 16.92
C ARG A 266 -16.41 -29.09 16.84
N LEU A 267 -17.37 -28.43 16.23
CA LEU A 267 -17.47 -26.98 16.17
C LEU A 267 -18.59 -26.52 17.11
N CYS A 268 -18.26 -25.63 18.02
CA CYS A 268 -19.19 -25.09 19.03
C CYS A 268 -19.24 -23.56 18.97
N GLU A 269 -20.36 -23.02 19.43
CA GLU A 269 -20.41 -21.61 19.82
C GLU A 269 -19.45 -21.33 21.00
N PRO A 270 -19.08 -20.07 21.26
CA PRO A 270 -18.31 -19.71 22.45
C PRO A 270 -18.92 -20.20 23.77
N SER A 271 -20.25 -20.30 23.81
CA SER A 271 -21.02 -20.86 24.94
C SER A 271 -20.77 -22.35 25.20
N GLY A 272 -20.13 -23.08 24.28
CA GLY A 272 -19.97 -24.53 24.31
C GLY A 272 -21.11 -25.30 23.65
N LYS A 273 -22.16 -24.63 23.13
CA LYS A 273 -23.22 -25.28 22.38
C LYS A 273 -22.68 -25.85 21.06
N LEU A 274 -22.92 -27.13 20.83
CA LEU A 274 -22.49 -27.83 19.61
C LEU A 274 -23.26 -27.29 18.40
N LEU A 275 -22.55 -26.93 17.34
CA LEU A 275 -23.08 -26.49 16.05
C LEU A 275 -22.96 -27.60 15.00
N ALA A 276 -21.78 -28.22 14.89
CA ALA A 276 -21.49 -29.25 13.91
C ALA A 276 -20.46 -30.25 14.44
N SER A 277 -20.48 -31.48 13.93
CA SER A 277 -19.45 -32.50 14.20
C SER A 277 -19.15 -33.31 12.95
N LEU A 278 -17.88 -33.63 12.78
CA LEU A 278 -17.38 -34.58 11.80
C LEU A 278 -16.61 -35.68 12.55
N ASP A 279 -16.92 -36.95 12.24
CA ASP A 279 -16.11 -38.08 12.62
C ASP A 279 -15.20 -38.47 11.43
N ASP A 280 -14.06 -39.12 11.71
CA ASP A 280 -13.04 -39.52 10.73
C ASP A 280 -12.32 -38.32 10.03
N ALA A 281 -12.25 -37.15 10.68
CA ALA A 281 -11.41 -36.06 10.21
C ALA A 281 -9.91 -36.35 10.45
N LEU A 282 -9.48 -37.54 9.99
CA LEU A 282 -8.09 -37.97 10.04
C LEU A 282 -7.29 -37.34 8.92
N VAL A 283 -6.16 -36.75 9.25
CA VAL A 283 -5.25 -36.23 8.23
C VAL A 283 -4.55 -37.39 7.58
N GLN A 284 -5.00 -37.78 6.40
CA GLN A 284 -4.36 -38.82 5.60
C GLN A 284 -3.46 -38.15 4.55
N ARG A 285 -2.20 -38.57 4.48
CA ARG A 285 -1.37 -38.28 3.32
C ARG A 285 -2.04 -38.91 2.09
N ARG A 286 -2.57 -38.12 1.17
CA ARG A 286 -2.95 -38.61 -0.15
C ARG A 286 -1.66 -38.96 -0.89
N ASP A 287 -1.41 -40.24 -1.11
CA ASP A 287 -0.54 -40.67 -2.19
C ASP A 287 -1.23 -40.32 -3.51
N HIS A 288 -1.03 -39.06 -3.95
CA HIS A 288 -1.30 -38.79 -5.36
C HIS A 288 -0.38 -39.68 -6.15
N GLN A 289 -0.95 -40.53 -7.00
CA GLN A 289 -0.27 -41.33 -8.03
C GLN A 289 0.49 -40.40 -9.00
N SER A 290 1.50 -39.75 -8.50
CA SER A 290 2.49 -39.05 -9.29
C SER A 290 3.69 -39.96 -9.41
N THR A 291 4.00 -40.37 -10.62
CA THR A 291 5.07 -41.26 -11.04
C THR A 291 6.50 -40.79 -10.72
N LYS A 292 6.67 -39.86 -9.82
CA LYS A 292 7.97 -39.46 -9.23
C LYS A 292 7.78 -39.23 -7.74
N PRO A 293 8.48 -40.00 -6.88
CA PRO A 293 8.50 -39.69 -5.44
C PRO A 293 9.19 -38.35 -5.24
N ARG A 294 8.44 -37.27 -5.14
CA ARG A 294 8.93 -36.05 -4.47
C ARG A 294 9.02 -36.40 -2.99
N ALA A 295 10.16 -36.13 -2.39
CA ALA A 295 10.34 -36.16 -0.95
C ALA A 295 9.13 -35.50 -0.29
N SER A 296 8.39 -36.24 0.52
CA SER A 296 7.15 -35.81 1.13
C SER A 296 7.43 -34.62 2.02
N ASP A 297 7.01 -33.43 1.59
CA ASP A 297 7.03 -32.27 2.48
C ASP A 297 6.22 -32.62 3.74
N PRO A 298 6.74 -32.30 4.93
CA PRO A 298 6.02 -32.60 6.16
C PRO A 298 4.69 -31.81 6.15
N LEU A 299 3.62 -32.44 6.63
CA LEU A 299 2.34 -31.80 6.88
C LEU A 299 2.55 -30.67 7.88
N ILE A 300 2.41 -29.43 7.41
CA ILE A 300 2.58 -28.26 8.26
C ILE A 300 1.22 -27.88 8.84
N ARG A 301 1.10 -28.03 10.15
CA ARG A 301 -0.08 -27.66 10.93
C ARG A 301 -0.05 -26.20 11.27
N GLY A 302 -1.22 -25.58 11.37
CA GLY A 302 -1.35 -24.18 11.73
C GLY A 302 -2.74 -23.67 11.50
N PHE A 303 -2.93 -22.40 11.70
CA PHE A 303 -4.18 -21.71 11.42
C PHE A 303 -4.03 -20.95 10.10
N TRP A 304 -4.94 -21.19 9.18
CA TRP A 304 -5.01 -20.57 7.87
C TRP A 304 -6.37 -19.90 7.68
N ILE A 305 -6.38 -18.69 7.11
CA ILE A 305 -7.60 -17.96 6.79
C ILE A 305 -7.46 -17.28 5.44
N MET A 306 -8.48 -17.39 4.59
CA MET A 306 -8.56 -16.70 3.30
C MET A 306 -9.82 -15.85 3.24
N ASN A 307 -9.63 -14.59 2.82
CA ASN A 307 -10.70 -13.64 2.62
C ASN A 307 -11.33 -13.76 1.23
N ARG A 308 -12.66 -13.82 1.19
CA ARG A 308 -13.47 -13.71 -0.02
C ARG A 308 -14.59 -12.67 0.15
N THR A 309 -14.39 -11.70 1.05
CA THR A 309 -15.31 -10.61 1.35
C THR A 309 -14.65 -9.27 1.01
N PRO A 310 -15.39 -8.15 0.94
CA PRO A 310 -14.79 -6.83 0.79
C PRO A 310 -13.84 -6.45 1.93
N GLU A 311 -14.12 -6.92 3.17
CA GLU A 311 -13.27 -6.68 4.33
C GLU A 311 -13.42 -7.83 5.32
N LEU A 312 -12.29 -8.33 5.83
CA LEU A 312 -12.22 -9.36 6.85
C LEU A 312 -11.24 -8.93 7.95
N LYS A 313 -11.64 -9.11 9.21
CA LYS A 313 -10.80 -8.84 10.39
C LYS A 313 -10.66 -10.09 11.25
N LEU A 314 -9.42 -10.47 11.56
CA LEU A 314 -9.11 -11.54 12.49
C LEU A 314 -8.73 -10.94 13.85
N HIS A 315 -9.61 -11.07 14.85
CA HIS A 315 -9.41 -10.48 16.18
C HIS A 315 -8.58 -11.36 17.10
N SER A 316 -8.82 -12.67 17.07
CA SER A 316 -8.13 -13.60 17.95
C SER A 316 -8.06 -15.00 17.37
N VAL A 317 -6.97 -15.69 17.69
CA VAL A 317 -6.79 -17.15 17.52
C VAL A 317 -6.09 -17.65 18.76
N THR A 318 -6.67 -18.63 19.42
CA THR A 318 -6.07 -19.30 20.59
C THR A 318 -6.04 -20.78 20.33
N VAL A 319 -4.91 -21.42 20.58
CA VAL A 319 -4.72 -22.86 20.45
C VAL A 319 -4.29 -23.39 21.80
N GLN A 320 -5.04 -24.32 22.35
CA GLN A 320 -4.75 -24.93 23.64
C GLN A 320 -5.01 -26.45 23.64
N GLU A 321 -4.46 -27.12 24.63
CA GLU A 321 -4.71 -28.53 24.85
C GLU A 321 -6.16 -28.75 25.32
N TRP A 322 -6.84 -29.74 24.72
CA TRP A 322 -8.20 -30.16 25.06
C TRP A 322 -8.15 -31.42 25.93
N ASN A 323 -8.97 -31.47 26.94
CA ASN A 323 -9.06 -32.63 27.86
C ASN A 323 -9.89 -33.83 27.35
N GLY A 324 -10.36 -33.78 26.10
CA GLY A 324 -11.18 -34.79 25.45
C GLY A 324 -12.65 -34.83 25.89
N LYS A 325 -13.06 -33.97 26.81
CA LYS A 325 -14.45 -33.90 27.31
C LYS A 325 -15.29 -32.93 26.51
N PRO A 326 -16.60 -33.16 26.39
CA PRO A 326 -17.50 -32.13 25.79
C PRO A 326 -17.38 -30.78 26.48
N ALA A 327 -17.40 -29.69 25.71
CA ALA A 327 -17.40 -28.38 26.27
C ALA A 327 -18.60 -28.15 27.18
N PRO A 328 -18.41 -27.64 28.39
CA PRO A 328 -19.53 -27.27 29.24
C PRO A 328 -20.33 -26.13 28.60
N ILE A 329 -21.64 -26.17 28.67
CA ILE A 329 -22.50 -25.05 28.26
C ILE A 329 -22.41 -23.98 29.33
N ILE A 330 -21.99 -22.78 28.97
CA ILE A 330 -21.66 -21.67 29.86
C ILE A 330 -22.57 -20.48 29.56
N ASP A 331 -23.14 -19.87 30.58
CA ASP A 331 -23.81 -18.56 30.45
C ASP A 331 -22.75 -17.45 30.31
N LEU A 332 -22.57 -16.98 29.10
CA LEU A 332 -21.58 -15.94 28.76
C LEU A 332 -21.98 -14.56 29.29
N SER A 333 -23.22 -14.36 29.75
CA SER A 333 -23.72 -13.08 30.25
C SER A 333 -23.25 -12.77 31.66
N LYS A 334 -22.67 -13.74 32.39
CA LYS A 334 -22.33 -13.57 33.81
C LYS A 334 -20.82 -13.53 34.04
N PRO A 335 -20.37 -12.66 34.96
CA PRO A 335 -19.00 -12.66 35.45
C PRO A 335 -18.65 -14.02 36.10
N ARG A 336 -17.43 -14.54 35.87
CA ARG A 336 -17.01 -15.87 36.32
C ARG A 336 -15.51 -16.03 36.46
N VAL A 337 -15.10 -17.03 37.22
CA VAL A 337 -13.70 -17.46 37.37
C VAL A 337 -13.57 -18.89 36.91
N HIS A 338 -12.57 -19.17 36.10
CA HIS A 338 -12.20 -20.51 35.68
C HIS A 338 -10.89 -20.93 36.37
N LEU A 339 -10.96 -22.01 37.11
CA LEU A 339 -9.78 -22.68 37.67
C LEU A 339 -9.54 -24.02 36.92
N MET A 340 -8.27 -24.37 36.76
CA MET A 340 -7.86 -25.61 36.06
C MET A 340 -8.57 -26.84 36.65
N GLY A 341 -9.21 -27.61 35.78
CA GLY A 341 -9.91 -28.81 36.15
C GLY A 341 -11.20 -28.67 36.94
N GLN A 342 -11.66 -27.43 37.17
CA GLN A 342 -12.89 -27.13 37.92
C GLN A 342 -13.96 -26.52 37.01
N PRO A 343 -15.27 -26.69 37.32
CA PRO A 343 -16.31 -25.97 36.62
C PRO A 343 -16.20 -24.47 36.91
N PRO A 344 -16.74 -23.61 36.03
CA PRO A 344 -16.75 -22.16 36.24
C PRO A 344 -17.41 -21.80 37.55
N GLN A 345 -16.81 -20.88 38.30
CA GLN A 345 -17.32 -20.35 39.54
C GLN A 345 -17.86 -18.94 39.30
N PHE A 346 -19.02 -18.63 39.93
CA PHE A 346 -19.62 -17.30 39.89
C PHE A 346 -19.33 -16.59 41.23
N GLY A 347 -19.36 -15.25 41.24
CA GLY A 347 -19.01 -14.46 42.44
C GLY A 347 -17.61 -13.89 42.36
N VAL A 348 -17.31 -13.26 41.21
CA VAL A 348 -15.99 -12.64 40.96
C VAL A 348 -15.59 -11.57 41.95
N ASP A 349 -16.54 -10.94 42.63
CA ASP A 349 -16.27 -9.93 43.66
C ASP A 349 -15.45 -10.46 44.85
N GLN A 350 -15.48 -11.80 45.03
CA GLN A 350 -14.71 -12.49 46.06
C GLN A 350 -13.35 -13.02 45.58
N VAL A 351 -12.82 -12.45 44.51
CA VAL A 351 -11.50 -12.81 44.01
C VAL A 351 -10.47 -11.82 44.52
N HIS A 352 -9.52 -12.30 45.31
CA HIS A 352 -8.46 -11.49 45.92
C HIS A 352 -7.08 -12.12 45.75
N LEU A 353 -6.10 -11.31 45.44
CA LEU A 353 -4.67 -11.67 45.39
C LEU A 353 -3.90 -10.71 46.30
N THR A 354 -3.30 -11.24 47.35
CA THR A 354 -2.42 -10.44 48.22
C THR A 354 -1.04 -10.22 47.51
N ALA A 355 -0.52 -9.00 47.62
CA ALA A 355 0.75 -8.66 47.02
C ALA A 355 1.86 -9.65 47.41
N GLY A 356 2.60 -10.16 46.39
CA GLY A 356 3.67 -11.13 46.62
C GLY A 356 3.21 -12.56 46.96
N SER A 357 1.91 -12.86 46.93
CA SER A 357 1.37 -14.21 47.15
C SER A 357 1.33 -15.01 45.87
N ASN A 358 1.71 -16.27 45.91
CA ASN A 358 1.53 -17.23 44.82
C ASN A 358 0.15 -17.93 44.87
N SER A 359 -0.79 -17.44 45.71
CA SER A 359 -2.10 -17.98 45.83
C SER A 359 -3.18 -16.93 45.65
N ILE A 360 -4.21 -17.27 44.88
CA ILE A 360 -5.42 -16.46 44.68
C ILE A 360 -6.56 -17.03 45.50
N ARG A 361 -7.33 -16.15 46.17
CA ARG A 361 -8.52 -16.52 46.93
C ARG A 361 -9.76 -16.34 46.06
N VAL A 362 -10.53 -17.40 45.89
CA VAL A 362 -11.78 -17.39 45.10
C VAL A 362 -12.88 -17.98 46.00
N GLY A 363 -13.98 -17.22 46.25
CA GLY A 363 -15.07 -17.70 47.07
C GLY A 363 -14.64 -18.13 48.48
N GLY A 364 -13.66 -17.46 49.08
CA GLY A 364 -13.12 -17.77 50.42
C GLY A 364 -12.07 -18.90 50.45
N ARG A 365 -11.84 -19.62 49.33
CA ARG A 365 -10.83 -20.70 49.23
C ARG A 365 -9.58 -20.21 48.54
N SER A 366 -8.41 -20.67 49.02
CA SER A 366 -7.12 -20.35 48.43
C SER A 366 -6.72 -21.38 47.37
N HIS A 367 -6.30 -20.94 46.19
CA HIS A 367 -5.82 -21.75 45.09
C HIS A 367 -4.47 -21.25 44.60
N PRO A 368 -3.52 -22.09 44.16
CA PRO A 368 -2.34 -21.65 43.49
C PRO A 368 -2.71 -20.74 42.31
N ILE A 369 -1.94 -19.66 42.11
CA ILE A 369 -2.22 -18.71 41.02
C ILE A 369 -2.07 -19.38 39.64
N ASP A 370 -1.19 -20.37 39.52
CA ASP A 370 -0.98 -21.14 38.29
C ASP A 370 -2.20 -21.99 37.88
N ASN A 371 -3.12 -22.24 38.83
CA ASN A 371 -4.39 -22.91 38.54
C ASN A 371 -5.45 -21.96 37.97
N LEU A 372 -5.21 -20.65 38.02
CA LEU A 372 -6.12 -19.69 37.44
C LEU A 372 -6.00 -19.72 35.90
N GLN A 373 -7.07 -20.10 35.21
CA GLN A 373 -7.12 -20.03 33.76
C GLN A 373 -7.66 -18.69 33.27
N GLU A 374 -8.76 -18.21 33.89
CA GLU A 374 -9.44 -17.02 33.40
C GLU A 374 -10.32 -16.39 34.50
N ILE A 375 -10.39 -15.07 34.49
CA ILE A 375 -11.39 -14.28 35.19
C ILE A 375 -12.11 -13.40 34.16
N ILE A 376 -13.44 -13.50 34.10
CA ILE A 376 -14.29 -12.62 33.29
C ILE A 376 -15.01 -11.70 34.26
N LEU A 377 -14.69 -10.41 34.24
CA LEU A 377 -15.25 -9.41 35.12
C LEU A 377 -16.48 -8.71 34.52
N SER A 378 -16.47 -8.55 33.22
CA SER A 378 -17.56 -7.89 32.49
C SER A 378 -17.82 -8.62 31.17
N PRO A 379 -19.07 -9.07 30.93
CA PRO A 379 -19.41 -9.58 29.60
C PRO A 379 -19.32 -8.44 28.58
N THR A 380 -18.76 -8.75 27.42
CA THR A 380 -18.48 -7.76 26.36
C THR A 380 -19.72 -6.99 25.92
N SER A 381 -19.73 -5.68 26.12
CA SER A 381 -20.72 -4.77 25.55
C SER A 381 -20.17 -4.18 24.25
N LYS A 382 -20.75 -4.53 23.11
CA LYS A 382 -20.25 -4.22 21.76
C LYS A 382 -20.19 -2.72 21.39
N LYS A 383 -20.79 -1.82 22.11
CA LYS A 383 -21.09 -0.45 21.61
C LYS A 383 -20.15 0.68 22.04
N THR A 384 -19.31 0.49 23.04
CA THR A 384 -18.56 1.62 23.65
C THR A 384 -17.11 1.77 23.17
N VAL A 385 -16.56 0.75 22.54
CA VAL A 385 -15.12 0.67 22.22
C VAL A 385 -14.71 1.54 21.03
N GLU A 386 -15.60 1.77 20.08
CA GLU A 386 -15.20 2.40 18.79
C GLU A 386 -14.90 3.89 18.91
N ALA A 387 -15.76 4.63 19.59
CA ALA A 387 -15.64 6.09 19.70
C ALA A 387 -14.46 6.56 20.59
N SER A 388 -14.03 5.75 21.57
CA SER A 388 -12.93 6.12 22.45
C SER A 388 -11.54 5.89 21.84
N LEU A 389 -11.43 4.92 20.93
CA LEU A 389 -10.15 4.58 20.32
C LEU A 389 -9.71 5.59 19.25
N GLU A 390 -10.65 6.23 18.56
CA GLU A 390 -10.34 7.24 17.54
C GLU A 390 -9.85 8.56 18.11
N SER A 391 -10.23 8.85 19.36
CA SER A 391 -9.91 10.10 20.05
C SER A 391 -8.68 10.05 20.94
N ALA A 392 -8.07 8.87 21.15
CA ALA A 392 -6.93 8.66 22.05
C ALA A 392 -5.64 8.28 21.28
N THR A 393 -4.50 8.66 21.84
CA THR A 393 -3.21 8.10 21.38
C THR A 393 -3.10 6.65 21.81
N ARG A 394 -2.65 5.77 20.91
CA ARG A 394 -2.43 4.36 21.19
C ARG A 394 -0.98 3.98 20.98
N ILE A 395 -0.38 3.30 21.96
CA ILE A 395 0.98 2.75 21.88
C ILE A 395 0.87 1.23 21.89
N ALA A 396 1.57 0.58 20.95
CA ALA A 396 1.60 -0.87 20.81
C ALA A 396 3.04 -1.40 20.84
N TRP A 397 3.24 -2.53 21.49
CA TRP A 397 4.54 -3.22 21.56
C TRP A 397 4.55 -4.52 20.76
N PHE A 398 5.73 -4.96 20.35
CA PHE A 398 5.90 -6.24 19.65
C PHE A 398 5.41 -7.45 20.49
N GLY A 399 5.43 -7.36 21.83
CA GLY A 399 4.85 -8.36 22.73
C GLY A 399 3.32 -8.41 22.77
N GLY A 400 2.65 -7.46 22.09
CA GLY A 400 1.20 -7.40 22.00
C GLY A 400 0.52 -6.54 23.07
N THR A 401 1.23 -6.01 24.05
CA THR A 401 0.72 -4.99 24.98
C THR A 401 0.31 -3.74 24.19
N THR A 402 -0.83 -3.16 24.55
CA THR A 402 -1.33 -1.90 23.97
C THR A 402 -1.89 -1.01 25.06
N VAL A 403 -1.62 0.28 24.96
CA VAL A 403 -2.10 1.30 25.91
C VAL A 403 -2.65 2.49 25.14
N SER A 404 -3.88 2.86 25.43
CA SER A 404 -4.56 4.02 24.87
C SER A 404 -4.84 5.06 25.94
N GLY A 405 -4.69 6.34 25.60
CA GLY A 405 -4.98 7.43 26.53
C GLY A 405 -4.60 8.80 25.98
N ASN A 406 -4.81 9.82 26.79
CA ASN A 406 -4.38 11.17 26.47
C ASN A 406 -2.85 11.26 26.50
N PHE A 407 -2.26 11.65 25.40
CA PHE A 407 -0.83 11.82 25.27
C PHE A 407 -0.38 13.09 25.98
N LEU A 408 0.60 12.97 26.87
CA LEU A 408 1.09 14.09 27.67
C LEU A 408 2.48 14.55 27.21
N ASN A 409 3.39 13.61 27.02
CA ASN A 409 4.79 13.92 26.73
C ASN A 409 5.49 12.77 25.99
N LEU A 410 6.48 13.10 25.16
CA LEU A 410 7.36 12.14 24.50
C LEU A 410 8.82 12.50 24.78
N ARG A 411 9.57 11.55 25.29
CA ARG A 411 11.03 11.60 25.44
C ARG A 411 11.63 10.51 24.57
N ALA A 412 12.92 10.53 24.33
CA ALA A 412 13.59 9.55 23.47
C ALA A 412 13.23 8.09 23.83
N ASP A 413 13.15 7.78 25.12
CA ASP A 413 12.97 6.41 25.61
C ASP A 413 11.61 6.17 26.29
N PHE A 414 10.79 7.22 26.51
CA PHE A 414 9.55 7.13 27.25
C PHE A 414 8.46 8.01 26.67
N ALA A 415 7.25 7.51 26.73
CA ALA A 415 6.02 8.28 26.52
C ALA A 415 5.22 8.34 27.82
N SER A 416 4.68 9.52 28.16
CA SER A 416 3.75 9.69 29.26
C SER A 416 2.32 9.76 28.69
N VAL A 417 1.45 8.92 29.22
CA VAL A 417 0.06 8.79 28.78
C VAL A 417 -0.86 8.77 29.99
N ALA A 418 -2.02 9.40 29.91
CA ALA A 418 -3.09 9.31 30.90
C ALA A 418 -4.20 8.40 30.38
N PRO A 419 -4.17 7.08 30.68
CA PRO A 419 -5.20 6.16 30.27
C PRO A 419 -6.44 6.30 31.16
N ASP A 420 -7.61 5.96 30.62
CA ASP A 420 -8.88 6.01 31.33
C ASP A 420 -9.04 4.94 32.41
N TRP A 421 -8.25 3.88 32.34
CA TRP A 421 -8.25 2.75 33.28
C TRP A 421 -7.30 2.95 34.48
N SER A 422 -6.53 4.02 34.52
CA SER A 422 -5.65 4.38 35.64
C SER A 422 -5.99 5.77 36.18
N GLU A 423 -5.89 5.94 37.52
CA GLU A 423 -6.14 7.23 38.17
C GLU A 423 -4.99 8.24 37.93
N ALA A 424 -3.80 7.75 37.65
CA ALA A 424 -2.61 8.57 37.43
C ALA A 424 -2.05 8.33 36.02
N PRO A 425 -1.37 9.35 35.46
CA PRO A 425 -0.60 9.13 34.24
C PRO A 425 0.48 8.06 34.43
N VAL A 426 0.76 7.34 33.35
CA VAL A 426 1.77 6.27 33.32
C VAL A 426 2.90 6.62 32.38
N ASP A 427 4.14 6.41 32.84
CA ASP A 427 5.33 6.51 32.00
C ASP A 427 5.65 5.15 31.40
N ILE A 428 5.74 5.12 30.08
CA ILE A 428 5.80 3.91 29.29
C ILE A 428 7.09 3.90 28.49
N SER A 429 7.90 2.87 28.65
CA SER A 429 9.13 2.69 27.88
C SER A 429 8.83 2.42 26.41
N LEU A 430 9.51 3.12 25.51
CA LEU A 430 9.45 2.89 24.07
C LEU A 430 10.34 1.72 23.60
N LYS A 431 11.11 1.12 24.50
CA LYS A 431 11.89 -0.08 24.18
C LYS A 431 10.97 -1.21 23.74
N ASN A 432 11.27 -1.79 22.57
CA ASN A 432 10.41 -2.77 21.90
C ASN A 432 8.99 -2.26 21.55
N ALA A 433 8.75 -0.93 21.56
CA ALA A 433 7.54 -0.40 20.97
C ALA A 433 7.52 -0.70 19.46
N ARG A 434 6.34 -1.00 18.95
CA ARG A 434 6.07 -1.25 17.54
C ARG A 434 5.58 0.01 16.86
N GLU A 435 4.63 0.68 17.51
CA GLU A 435 3.95 1.84 16.93
C GLU A 435 3.39 2.75 18.02
N ILE A 436 3.47 4.05 17.79
CA ILE A 436 2.66 5.07 18.47
C ILE A 436 1.71 5.62 17.42
N ARG A 437 0.40 5.53 17.63
CA ARG A 437 -0.63 6.07 16.75
C ARG A 437 -1.34 7.23 17.42
N PHE A 438 -1.47 8.33 16.69
CA PHE A 438 -2.11 9.54 17.18
C PHE A 438 -3.60 9.57 16.86
N PRO A 439 -4.44 10.29 17.66
CA PRO A 439 -5.88 10.34 17.47
C PRO A 439 -6.24 10.92 16.10
N GLN A 440 -7.30 10.40 15.48
CA GLN A 440 -7.84 10.97 14.25
C GLN A 440 -8.55 12.28 14.57
N ILE A 441 -8.06 13.37 14.03
CA ILE A 441 -8.70 14.67 14.09
C ILE A 441 -9.29 14.95 12.71
N ALA A 442 -10.55 15.35 12.64
CA ALA A 442 -11.24 15.67 11.39
C ALA A 442 -10.78 17.03 10.81
N GLU A 443 -9.49 17.22 10.65
CA GLU A 443 -8.95 18.36 9.93
C GLU A 443 -8.69 17.94 8.49
N SER A 444 -9.13 18.76 7.54
CA SER A 444 -8.77 18.60 6.13
C SER A 444 -7.26 18.53 5.99
N PRO A 445 -6.70 17.61 5.21
CA PRO A 445 -5.28 17.59 4.96
C PRO A 445 -4.85 18.96 4.44
N ILE A 446 -3.84 19.57 5.07
CA ILE A 446 -3.25 20.82 4.61
C ILE A 446 -2.76 20.55 3.21
N GLY A 447 -3.34 21.25 2.23
CA GLY A 447 -2.94 21.15 0.83
C GLY A 447 -1.47 21.55 0.72
N SER A 448 -0.61 20.55 0.48
CA SER A 448 0.80 20.81 0.26
C SER A 448 1.01 21.25 -1.18
N GLU A 449 1.66 22.41 -1.37
CA GLU A 449 1.90 22.98 -2.70
C GLU A 449 3.03 22.28 -3.46
N ALA A 450 3.84 21.48 -2.78
CA ALA A 450 5.00 20.85 -3.38
C ALA A 450 5.27 19.46 -2.80
N PHE A 451 5.99 18.65 -3.59
CA PHE A 451 6.45 17.31 -3.23
C PHE A 451 7.96 17.22 -3.38
N LEU A 452 8.64 16.81 -2.32
CA LEU A 452 10.07 16.57 -2.27
C LEU A 452 10.33 15.09 -2.49
N GLU A 453 11.08 14.74 -3.53
CA GLU A 453 11.53 13.40 -3.85
C GLU A 453 13.06 13.38 -3.90
N GLY A 454 13.69 12.45 -3.21
CA GLY A 454 15.13 12.30 -3.15
C GLY A 454 15.54 10.96 -2.56
N ASP A 455 16.82 10.79 -2.24
CA ASP A 455 17.37 9.57 -1.67
C ASP A 455 16.70 9.26 -0.31
N GLY A 456 15.73 8.33 -0.32
CA GLY A 456 14.98 7.92 0.87
C GLY A 456 13.93 8.92 1.37
N ILE A 457 13.61 9.95 0.61
CA ILE A 457 12.64 10.99 0.96
C ILE A 457 11.51 11.04 -0.06
N ALA A 458 10.26 11.07 0.43
CA ALA A 458 9.07 11.33 -0.36
C ALA A 458 8.09 12.11 0.54
N LEU A 459 8.15 13.44 0.50
CA LEU A 459 7.43 14.30 1.43
C LEU A 459 6.70 15.44 0.73
N HIS A 460 5.46 15.66 1.09
CA HIS A 460 4.74 16.89 0.78
C HIS A 460 5.20 18.03 1.72
N GLY A 461 5.07 19.26 1.24
CA GLY A 461 5.43 20.45 2.01
C GLY A 461 5.54 21.71 1.16
N THR A 462 6.24 22.69 1.69
CA THR A 462 6.55 23.95 0.98
C THR A 462 8.04 24.29 1.11
N ILE A 463 8.56 24.98 0.11
CA ILE A 463 9.88 25.61 0.20
C ILE A 463 9.67 27.00 0.79
N GLU A 464 10.33 27.28 1.89
CA GLU A 464 10.22 28.55 2.59
C GLU A 464 11.60 29.20 2.82
N PRO A 465 11.66 30.53 2.88
CA PRO A 465 12.88 31.22 3.31
C PRO A 465 13.22 30.88 4.76
N LEU A 466 14.51 30.69 5.05
CA LEU A 466 14.98 30.54 6.42
C LEU A 466 14.97 31.88 7.13
N ALA A 467 14.44 31.94 8.35
CA ALA A 467 14.44 33.15 9.18
C ALA A 467 15.87 33.66 9.49
N GLN A 468 16.81 32.72 9.61
CA GLN A 468 18.23 33.01 9.75
C GLN A 468 19.02 32.17 8.74
N LYS A 469 19.99 32.80 8.08
CA LYS A 469 20.87 32.11 7.15
C LYS A 469 21.76 31.12 7.92
N GLU A 470 21.80 29.89 7.47
CA GLU A 470 22.73 28.86 7.97
C GLU A 470 23.84 28.67 6.93
N GLY A 471 24.96 29.37 7.10
CA GLY A 471 26.00 29.42 6.10
C GLY A 471 25.48 30.02 4.77
N ASN A 472 25.53 29.25 3.69
CA ASN A 472 25.01 29.67 2.37
C ASN A 472 23.55 29.28 2.14
N LYS A 473 22.89 28.61 3.10
CA LYS A 473 21.50 28.13 2.98
C LYS A 473 20.55 29.28 3.26
N ILE A 474 19.67 29.53 2.33
CA ILE A 474 18.69 30.64 2.39
C ILE A 474 17.25 30.12 2.38
N ILE A 475 17.04 28.84 2.03
CA ILE A 475 15.74 28.18 1.94
C ILE A 475 15.75 26.88 2.75
N GLY A 476 14.59 26.48 3.21
CA GLY A 476 14.38 25.21 3.90
C GLY A 476 13.08 24.55 3.43
N TRP A 477 12.89 23.33 3.88
CA TRP A 477 11.68 22.55 3.66
C TRP A 477 10.76 22.65 4.87
N LEU A 478 9.51 22.93 4.65
CA LEU A 478 8.46 22.98 5.66
C LEU A 478 7.45 21.85 5.40
N PRO A 479 7.61 20.67 6.00
CA PRO A 479 6.61 19.61 5.90
C PRO A 479 5.34 19.95 6.68
N PRO A 480 4.20 19.29 6.41
CA PRO A 480 2.96 19.56 7.14
C PRO A 480 3.13 19.40 8.65
N GLY A 481 2.69 20.40 9.40
CA GLY A 481 2.80 20.42 10.86
C GLY A 481 4.15 20.82 11.43
N ALA A 482 5.15 21.10 10.61
CA ALA A 482 6.40 21.68 11.08
C ALA A 482 6.17 23.13 11.54
N THR A 483 6.88 23.54 12.58
CA THR A 483 6.76 24.90 13.15
C THR A 483 7.61 25.92 12.41
N GLU A 484 8.67 25.45 11.75
CA GLU A 484 9.59 26.30 10.98
C GLU A 484 10.24 25.49 9.84
N PRO A 485 10.65 26.17 8.75
CA PRO A 485 11.37 25.51 7.67
C PRO A 485 12.76 25.04 8.13
N VAL A 486 13.16 23.85 7.70
CA VAL A 486 14.44 23.23 8.06
C VAL A 486 15.32 23.11 6.82
N PRO A 487 16.59 23.59 6.86
CA PRO A 487 17.48 23.48 5.73
C PRO A 487 17.91 22.04 5.46
N PHE A 488 18.17 21.73 4.19
CA PHE A 488 18.67 20.42 3.78
C PHE A 488 20.12 20.21 4.27
N ALA A 489 20.48 18.95 4.49
CA ALA A 489 21.87 18.58 4.70
C ALA A 489 22.71 18.82 3.41
N ASP A 490 24.04 18.92 3.53
CA ASP A 490 24.90 19.31 2.40
C ASP A 490 25.07 18.18 1.36
N ASP A 491 24.82 16.93 1.76
CA ASP A 491 25.01 15.72 0.97
C ASP A 491 23.70 15.16 0.39
N VAL A 492 22.60 15.89 0.51
CA VAL A 492 21.29 15.47 0.01
C VAL A 492 21.05 15.96 -1.40
N SER A 493 20.73 15.02 -2.28
CA SER A 493 20.19 15.31 -3.60
C SER A 493 18.69 15.04 -3.61
N GLY A 494 17.92 15.96 -4.19
CA GLY A 494 16.48 15.80 -4.26
C GLY A 494 15.87 16.70 -5.34
N LYS A 495 14.65 16.35 -5.71
CA LYS A 495 13.82 17.08 -6.66
C LYS A 495 12.57 17.58 -5.95
N VAL A 496 12.30 18.87 -6.08
CA VAL A 496 11.03 19.44 -5.62
C VAL A 496 10.12 19.65 -6.81
N THR A 497 8.95 19.03 -6.76
CA THR A 497 7.89 19.17 -7.75
C THR A 497 6.72 19.92 -7.11
N ARG A 498 6.36 21.08 -7.66
CA ARG A 498 5.15 21.80 -7.25
C ARG A 498 3.94 21.16 -7.93
N THR A 499 2.90 20.91 -7.16
CA THR A 499 1.61 20.51 -7.70
C THR A 499 0.93 21.77 -8.24
N PRO A 500 0.61 21.87 -9.53
CA PRO A 500 -0.10 23.03 -10.04
C PRO A 500 -1.47 23.12 -9.35
N HIS A 501 -1.77 24.23 -8.71
CA HIS A 501 -3.13 24.51 -8.26
C HIS A 501 -4.05 24.51 -9.48
N ALA A 502 -5.01 23.60 -9.52
CA ALA A 502 -6.00 23.51 -10.58
C ALA A 502 -6.77 24.85 -10.80
N ALA A 503 -6.86 25.67 -9.75
CA ALA A 503 -7.43 27.02 -9.83
C ALA A 503 -6.51 28.03 -10.53
N ALA A 504 -5.19 27.97 -10.34
CA ALA A 504 -4.24 28.89 -10.97
C ALA A 504 -4.07 28.63 -12.47
N VAL A 505 -4.36 27.42 -12.93
CA VAL A 505 -4.32 27.06 -14.36
C VAL A 505 -5.53 27.65 -15.11
N ARG A 506 -6.67 27.86 -14.44
CA ARG A 506 -7.88 28.43 -15.06
C ARG A 506 -7.88 29.96 -15.26
N GLU A 507 -7.18 30.71 -14.44
CA GLU A 507 -7.21 32.18 -14.50
C GLU A 507 -6.25 32.80 -15.53
N ASN A 508 -5.26 32.03 -16.05
CA ASN A 508 -4.28 32.54 -17.01
C ASN A 508 -4.27 31.77 -18.34
N SER A 509 -5.45 31.41 -18.85
CA SER A 509 -5.60 30.70 -20.14
C SER A 509 -5.14 31.52 -21.37
N ASN A 510 -4.74 32.76 -21.19
CA ASN A 510 -4.21 33.63 -22.26
C ASN A 510 -2.70 33.50 -22.50
N PHE A 511 -1.98 32.70 -21.68
CA PHE A 511 -0.57 32.45 -21.92
C PHE A 511 -0.39 31.17 -22.79
N ILE A 512 -0.50 31.37 -24.08
CA ILE A 512 -0.28 30.32 -25.07
C ILE A 512 1.23 30.21 -25.34
N GLY A 513 1.96 29.65 -24.39
CA GLY A 513 3.38 29.35 -24.57
C GLY A 513 3.55 28.00 -25.26
N HIS A 514 3.80 27.96 -26.54
CA HIS A 514 3.80 26.76 -27.36
C HIS A 514 5.19 26.37 -27.85
N GLY A 515 6.25 27.02 -27.37
CA GLY A 515 7.59 26.81 -27.87
C GLY A 515 8.58 26.37 -26.81
N ARG A 516 9.72 25.87 -27.27
CA ARG A 516 10.88 25.58 -26.44
C ARG A 516 12.13 26.17 -27.08
N VAL A 517 12.98 26.72 -26.24
CA VAL A 517 14.35 27.12 -26.64
C VAL A 517 15.31 26.20 -25.93
N TYR A 518 16.14 25.51 -26.69
CA TYR A 518 17.22 24.63 -26.20
C TYR A 518 18.51 25.42 -26.22
N LEU A 519 19.16 25.55 -25.07
CA LEU A 519 20.41 26.28 -24.92
C LEU A 519 21.64 25.36 -25.05
N GLU A 520 22.80 25.94 -25.28
CA GLU A 520 24.06 25.20 -25.44
C GLU A 520 24.50 24.46 -24.18
N ASN A 521 24.08 24.94 -23.02
CA ASN A 521 24.30 24.32 -21.69
C ASN A 521 23.26 23.28 -21.30
N ASP A 522 22.48 22.77 -22.26
CA ASP A 522 21.40 21.79 -22.10
C ASP A 522 20.17 22.30 -21.30
N GLU A 523 20.10 23.58 -20.99
CA GLU A 523 18.88 24.18 -20.43
C GLU A 523 17.78 24.26 -21.48
N ILE A 524 16.53 24.13 -21.01
CA ILE A 524 15.33 24.18 -21.84
C ILE A 524 14.39 25.24 -21.26
N LEU A 525 14.07 26.25 -22.07
CA LEU A 525 13.09 27.26 -21.72
C LEU A 525 11.78 26.99 -22.43
N VAL A 526 10.68 26.98 -21.67
CA VAL A 526 9.32 26.77 -22.21
C VAL A 526 8.57 28.09 -22.20
N GLY A 527 7.95 28.42 -23.34
CA GLY A 527 7.23 29.69 -23.46
C GLY A 527 6.80 30.02 -24.90
N SER A 528 6.66 31.32 -25.22
CA SER A 528 6.29 31.79 -26.56
C SER A 528 7.47 32.44 -27.26
N LEU A 529 7.74 32.01 -28.47
CA LEU A 529 8.66 32.71 -29.35
C LEU A 529 8.03 34.00 -29.87
N ILE A 530 8.67 35.11 -29.60
CA ILE A 530 8.20 36.41 -30.08
C ILE A 530 8.86 36.75 -31.42
N SER A 531 10.17 36.67 -31.48
CA SER A 531 10.93 36.90 -32.73
C SER A 531 12.32 36.30 -32.66
N ILE A 532 12.93 36.10 -33.83
CA ILE A 532 14.34 35.77 -33.98
C ILE A 532 14.96 36.77 -34.89
N THR A 533 16.02 37.37 -34.45
CA THR A 533 16.88 38.28 -35.24
C THR A 533 18.21 37.61 -35.51
N LYS A 534 19.09 38.28 -36.24
CA LYS A 534 20.45 37.71 -36.52
C LYS A 534 21.29 37.50 -35.25
N SER A 535 21.01 38.22 -34.18
CA SER A 535 21.83 38.20 -32.95
C SER A 535 21.07 37.73 -31.72
N LYS A 536 19.72 37.76 -31.71
CA LYS A 536 18.93 37.48 -30.53
C LYS A 536 17.65 36.70 -30.84
N VAL A 537 17.27 35.85 -29.92
CA VAL A 537 15.97 35.22 -29.81
C VAL A 537 15.17 35.93 -28.72
N HIS A 538 14.05 36.53 -29.07
CA HIS A 538 13.12 37.13 -28.14
C HIS A 538 12.06 36.07 -27.76
N PHE A 539 12.06 35.71 -26.51
CA PHE A 539 11.23 34.60 -25.98
C PHE A 539 10.54 35.05 -24.70
N THR A 540 9.27 34.74 -24.55
CA THR A 540 8.53 35.04 -23.32
C THR A 540 8.25 33.73 -22.57
N SER A 541 8.75 33.64 -21.36
CA SER A 541 8.47 32.54 -20.42
C SER A 541 7.60 33.02 -19.28
N ARG A 542 6.71 32.17 -18.81
CA ARG A 542 5.88 32.45 -17.62
C ARG A 542 6.74 32.71 -16.35
N ILE A 543 7.92 32.10 -16.29
CA ILE A 543 8.80 32.17 -15.12
C ILE A 543 9.66 33.43 -15.15
N THR A 544 10.18 33.77 -16.34
CA THR A 544 11.19 34.83 -16.47
C THR A 544 10.68 36.09 -17.17
N GLY A 545 9.43 36.05 -17.67
CA GLY A 545 8.93 37.14 -18.53
C GLY A 545 9.64 37.16 -19.89
N LEU A 546 9.80 38.37 -20.47
CA LEU A 546 10.48 38.54 -21.76
C LEU A 546 11.99 38.37 -21.58
N LEU A 547 12.56 37.43 -22.36
CA LEU A 547 13.99 37.17 -22.44
C LEU A 547 14.52 37.55 -23.80
N GLU A 548 15.69 38.15 -23.83
CA GLU A 548 16.52 38.34 -25.00
C GLU A 548 17.71 37.38 -24.94
N ILE A 549 17.67 36.33 -25.70
CA ILE A 549 18.69 35.26 -25.65
C ILE A 549 19.62 35.44 -26.84
N PRO A 550 20.92 35.60 -26.63
CA PRO A 550 21.91 35.61 -27.72
C PRO A 550 21.79 34.36 -28.56
N VAL A 551 21.80 34.47 -29.90
CA VAL A 551 21.62 33.33 -30.84
C VAL A 551 22.75 32.30 -30.67
N GLU A 552 23.95 32.74 -30.30
CA GLU A 552 25.10 31.86 -30.05
C GLU A 552 24.88 30.91 -28.87
N LEU A 553 24.00 31.23 -27.93
CA LEU A 553 23.63 30.37 -26.80
C LEU A 553 22.46 29.43 -27.12
N VAL A 554 21.83 29.59 -28.29
CA VAL A 554 20.68 28.82 -28.69
C VAL A 554 21.07 27.69 -29.61
N ARG A 555 20.84 26.46 -29.16
CA ARG A 555 21.08 25.24 -29.96
C ARG A 555 19.92 24.96 -30.92
N ALA A 556 18.69 25.10 -30.44
CA ALA A 556 17.47 24.86 -31.21
C ALA A 556 16.28 25.67 -30.66
N VAL A 557 15.34 25.96 -31.53
CA VAL A 557 14.05 26.55 -31.20
C VAL A 557 12.97 25.63 -31.73
N ASP A 558 12.10 25.18 -30.85
CA ASP A 558 10.89 24.43 -31.17
C ASP A 558 9.70 25.38 -31.02
N ILE A 559 9.04 25.67 -32.14
CA ILE A 559 7.95 26.65 -32.17
C ILE A 559 6.66 26.11 -31.53
N GLY A 560 6.56 24.76 -31.39
CA GLY A 560 5.39 24.10 -30.82
C GLY A 560 4.13 24.22 -31.68
N GLY A 561 3.12 23.45 -31.36
CA GLY A 561 1.77 23.58 -31.91
C GLY A 561 0.85 24.30 -30.92
N ALA A 562 -0.22 24.92 -31.41
CA ALA A 562 -1.27 25.47 -30.56
C ALA A 562 -1.87 24.40 -29.65
N GLY A 563 -2.03 24.66 -28.36
CA GLY A 563 -2.72 23.78 -27.45
C GLY A 563 -4.11 23.50 -27.99
N ARG A 564 -4.44 22.21 -28.19
CA ARG A 564 -5.74 21.78 -28.70
C ARG A 564 -6.50 21.10 -27.57
N VAL A 565 -7.75 21.41 -27.45
CA VAL A 565 -8.69 20.68 -26.64
C VAL A 565 -9.71 20.06 -27.58
N LEU A 566 -9.81 18.75 -27.58
CA LEU A 566 -10.89 18.01 -28.26
C LEU A 566 -11.87 17.57 -27.16
N GLU A 567 -13.16 17.89 -27.33
CA GLU A 567 -14.19 17.49 -26.38
C GLU A 567 -15.29 16.73 -27.10
N GLY A 568 -15.64 15.55 -26.56
CA GLY A 568 -16.72 14.71 -27.05
C GLY A 568 -16.41 13.97 -28.35
N PHE A 569 -17.46 13.48 -29.01
CA PHE A 569 -17.39 12.59 -30.18
C PHE A 569 -18.08 13.20 -31.43
N GLY A 570 -18.47 14.44 -31.37
CA GLY A 570 -19.25 15.09 -32.42
C GLY A 570 -18.44 15.73 -33.56
N ASP A 571 -17.11 15.66 -33.49
CA ASP A 571 -16.23 16.23 -34.50
C ASP A 571 -16.02 15.30 -35.68
N SER A 572 -15.75 15.88 -36.85
CA SER A 572 -15.45 15.14 -38.11
C SER A 572 -14.12 14.35 -38.07
N GLU A 573 -13.42 14.35 -36.97
CA GLU A 573 -12.17 13.63 -36.79
C GLU A 573 -12.33 12.16 -36.40
N TRP A 574 -13.55 11.75 -36.05
CA TRP A 574 -13.85 10.40 -35.67
C TRP A 574 -14.21 9.55 -36.89
N GLU A 575 -13.46 8.51 -37.15
CA GLU A 575 -13.71 7.50 -38.16
C GLU A 575 -14.32 6.27 -37.49
N VAL A 576 -15.34 5.68 -38.11
CA VAL A 576 -16.05 4.51 -37.63
C VAL A 576 -15.74 3.31 -38.53
N HIS A 577 -15.39 2.17 -37.90
CA HIS A 577 -15.12 0.89 -38.53
C HIS A 577 -16.00 -0.16 -37.88
N GLU A 578 -17.21 -0.35 -38.39
CA GLU A 578 -18.22 -1.32 -37.92
C GLU A 578 -18.48 -2.40 -38.97
N GLU A 579 -18.86 -3.57 -38.50
CA GLU A 579 -19.25 -4.68 -39.36
C GLU A 579 -20.76 -4.66 -39.64
N ASP A 580 -21.58 -4.27 -38.64
CA ASP A 580 -23.02 -4.12 -38.71
C ASP A 580 -23.49 -2.69 -38.44
N GLU A 581 -24.48 -2.21 -39.17
CA GLU A 581 -25.08 -0.91 -38.92
C GLU A 581 -25.65 -0.85 -37.48
N ASN A 582 -25.23 0.17 -36.72
CA ASN A 582 -25.57 0.44 -35.34
C ASN A 582 -24.72 -0.27 -34.25
N ASP A 583 -23.64 -0.92 -34.59
CA ASP A 583 -22.68 -1.40 -33.61
C ASP A 583 -21.97 -0.25 -32.90
N ILE A 584 -21.84 0.88 -33.57
CA ILE A 584 -21.24 2.10 -33.05
C ILE A 584 -22.16 3.30 -33.27
N THR A 585 -22.48 3.97 -32.19
CA THR A 585 -23.24 5.21 -32.24
C THR A 585 -22.46 6.36 -31.66
N LEU A 586 -22.11 7.35 -32.49
CA LEU A 586 -21.43 8.56 -32.06
C LEU A 586 -22.45 9.69 -31.89
N ALA A 587 -22.51 10.24 -30.69
CA ALA A 587 -23.26 11.47 -30.36
C ALA A 587 -22.27 12.52 -29.86
N ARG A 588 -22.64 13.78 -29.83
CA ARG A 588 -21.73 14.87 -29.45
C ARG A 588 -21.02 14.64 -28.12
N ASN A 589 -21.70 14.12 -27.12
CA ASN A 589 -21.15 13.97 -25.77
C ASN A 589 -20.91 12.52 -25.35
N SER A 590 -21.26 11.54 -26.17
CA SER A 590 -21.13 10.12 -25.86
C SER A 590 -20.91 9.29 -27.12
N ALA A 591 -20.26 8.17 -26.95
CA ALA A 591 -20.10 7.12 -27.96
C ALA A 591 -20.47 5.79 -27.33
N SER A 592 -21.34 5.03 -28.01
CA SER A 592 -21.67 3.66 -27.64
C SER A 592 -21.06 2.68 -28.63
N ILE A 593 -20.48 1.59 -28.14
CA ILE A 593 -19.84 0.57 -28.95
C ILE A 593 -20.24 -0.82 -28.45
N ARG A 594 -20.70 -1.69 -29.35
CA ARG A 594 -20.99 -3.12 -29.14
C ARG A 594 -20.00 -4.01 -29.86
N ALA A 595 -19.60 -3.64 -31.07
CA ALA A 595 -18.60 -4.32 -31.86
C ALA A 595 -17.84 -3.32 -32.75
N GLY A 596 -16.71 -3.71 -33.35
CA GLY A 596 -15.94 -2.84 -34.24
C GLY A 596 -14.98 -1.90 -33.53
N ALA A 597 -14.63 -0.82 -34.18
CA ALA A 597 -13.71 0.20 -33.68
C ALA A 597 -14.05 1.59 -34.20
N PHE A 598 -13.78 2.62 -33.42
CA PHE A 598 -13.81 4.01 -33.88
C PHE A 598 -12.62 4.78 -33.33
N GLY A 599 -12.17 5.78 -34.03
CA GLY A 599 -11.00 6.54 -33.62
C GLY A 599 -10.56 7.60 -34.57
N ASN A 600 -9.31 7.90 -34.51
CA ASN A 600 -8.43 8.76 -35.28
C ASN A 600 -8.13 10.19 -34.79
N PRO A 601 -8.62 10.69 -33.65
CA PRO A 601 -8.07 11.96 -33.15
C PRO A 601 -6.58 11.83 -32.88
N SER A 602 -5.84 12.84 -33.29
CA SER A 602 -4.38 12.86 -33.12
C SER A 602 -3.94 13.06 -31.66
N LEU A 603 -3.07 12.19 -31.18
CA LEU A 603 -2.42 12.24 -29.88
C LEU A 603 -0.97 12.72 -29.98
N LEU A 604 -0.52 13.49 -29.01
CA LEU A 604 0.87 13.89 -28.87
C LEU A 604 1.43 13.44 -27.52
N LEU A 605 2.74 13.26 -27.43
CA LEU A 605 3.39 13.04 -26.15
C LEU A 605 3.23 14.27 -25.26
N GLY A 606 2.79 14.05 -24.03
CA GLY A 606 2.42 15.09 -23.08
C GLY A 606 0.92 15.38 -23.04
N ASP A 607 0.13 14.87 -23.98
CA ASP A 607 -1.31 15.01 -23.94
C ASP A 607 -1.91 14.27 -22.74
N ARG A 608 -3.03 14.80 -22.26
CA ARG A 608 -3.90 14.17 -21.27
C ARG A 608 -5.19 13.78 -21.94
N LEU A 609 -5.51 12.52 -21.85
CA LEU A 609 -6.76 11.96 -22.32
C LEU A 609 -7.64 11.62 -21.11
N SER A 610 -8.90 11.99 -21.12
CA SER A 610 -9.86 11.58 -20.08
C SER A 610 -11.19 11.20 -20.69
N PHE A 611 -11.85 10.23 -20.08
CA PHE A 611 -13.22 9.83 -20.42
C PHE A 611 -13.84 9.04 -19.27
N THR A 612 -15.15 8.90 -19.29
CA THR A 612 -15.91 8.00 -18.42
C THR A 612 -16.40 6.82 -19.28
N ALA A 613 -16.12 5.60 -18.86
CA ALA A 613 -16.67 4.39 -19.49
C ALA A 613 -17.75 3.80 -18.59
N LYS A 614 -18.89 3.44 -19.20
CA LYS A 614 -20.00 2.75 -18.58
C LYS A 614 -20.24 1.43 -19.29
N TRP A 615 -20.30 0.34 -18.56
CA TRP A 615 -20.56 -1.01 -19.07
C TRP A 615 -22.00 -1.41 -18.80
N ASP A 616 -22.66 -1.94 -19.82
CA ASP A 616 -23.94 -2.60 -19.60
C ASP A 616 -23.74 -3.81 -18.69
N GLN A 617 -24.55 -3.93 -17.63
CA GLN A 617 -24.48 -5.00 -16.63
C GLN A 617 -23.11 -5.14 -15.92
N ALA A 618 -22.28 -4.08 -15.91
CA ALA A 618 -20.93 -4.07 -15.35
C ALA A 618 -20.06 -5.24 -15.86
N TYR A 619 -20.21 -5.61 -17.13
CA TYR A 619 -19.45 -6.68 -17.78
C TYR A 619 -19.01 -6.26 -19.18
N GLY A 620 -17.76 -6.50 -19.53
CA GLY A 620 -17.25 -6.24 -20.89
C GLY A 620 -15.85 -5.64 -20.89
N ALA A 621 -15.25 -5.59 -22.07
CA ALA A 621 -13.89 -5.05 -22.25
C ALA A 621 -13.84 -4.11 -23.45
N ILE A 622 -13.11 -3.02 -23.29
CA ILE A 622 -12.77 -2.09 -24.37
C ILE A 622 -11.25 -1.96 -24.46
N THR A 623 -10.75 -1.95 -25.68
CA THR A 623 -9.33 -1.77 -25.98
C THR A 623 -9.09 -0.37 -26.53
N LEU A 624 -8.15 0.34 -25.92
CA LEU A 624 -7.61 1.58 -26.43
C LEU A 624 -6.33 1.29 -27.19
N ARG A 625 -6.31 1.56 -28.47
CA ARG A 625 -5.12 1.49 -29.32
C ARG A 625 -4.53 2.89 -29.47
N LEU A 626 -3.35 3.12 -28.90
CA LEU A 626 -2.69 4.43 -28.90
C LEU A 626 -1.54 4.46 -29.89
N PHE A 627 -1.33 5.60 -30.54
CA PHE A 627 -0.26 5.86 -31.48
C PHE A 627 -0.29 4.98 -32.74
N THR A 628 -1.48 4.80 -33.29
CA THR A 628 -1.71 4.13 -34.57
C THR A 628 -2.71 4.93 -35.41
N ASP A 629 -2.55 4.91 -36.74
CA ASP A 629 -3.48 5.54 -37.68
C ASP A 629 -4.35 4.50 -38.38
N THR A 630 -4.39 3.25 -37.87
CA THR A 630 -5.16 2.16 -38.42
C THR A 630 -5.70 1.22 -37.34
N VAL A 631 -6.83 0.58 -37.64
CA VAL A 631 -7.46 -0.44 -36.81
C VAL A 631 -6.83 -1.82 -36.95
N GLU A 632 -5.96 -2.02 -37.94
CA GLU A 632 -5.32 -3.31 -38.21
C GLU A 632 -4.53 -3.81 -37.00
N GLU A 633 -4.79 -5.05 -36.58
CA GLU A 633 -4.13 -5.66 -35.42
C GLU A 633 -2.61 -5.84 -35.61
N SER A 634 -2.18 -6.01 -36.85
CA SER A 634 -0.76 -6.14 -37.20
C SER A 634 0.02 -4.83 -37.12
N ALA A 635 -0.67 -3.69 -37.05
CA ALA A 635 -0.01 -2.40 -37.01
C ALA A 635 0.56 -2.13 -35.61
N PRO A 636 1.82 -1.67 -35.51
CA PRO A 636 2.42 -1.30 -34.23
C PRO A 636 1.58 -0.27 -33.47
N SER A 637 1.28 -0.56 -32.20
CA SER A 637 0.48 0.31 -31.32
C SER A 637 0.75 0.02 -29.84
N THR A 638 0.26 0.86 -28.97
CA THR A 638 0.17 0.57 -27.54
C THR A 638 -1.28 0.25 -27.21
N ASP A 639 -1.59 -1.03 -27.08
CA ASP A 639 -2.93 -1.50 -26.82
C ASP A 639 -3.17 -1.67 -25.30
N ILE A 640 -4.09 -0.88 -24.77
CA ILE A 640 -4.48 -0.89 -23.36
C ILE A 640 -5.90 -1.43 -23.29
N ILE A 641 -6.07 -2.51 -22.56
CA ILE A 641 -7.39 -3.09 -22.30
C ILE A 641 -7.90 -2.62 -20.95
N VAL A 642 -9.16 -2.27 -20.94
CA VAL A 642 -9.94 -1.93 -19.77
C VAL A 642 -11.14 -2.85 -19.75
N ALA A 643 -11.23 -3.72 -18.74
CA ALA A 643 -12.30 -4.71 -18.65
C ALA A 643 -13.00 -4.60 -17.28
N ALA A 644 -14.32 -4.62 -17.30
CA ALA A 644 -15.16 -4.68 -16.12
C ALA A 644 -15.71 -6.09 -15.90
N GLN A 645 -15.70 -6.56 -14.65
CA GLN A 645 -16.31 -7.82 -14.23
C GLN A 645 -16.97 -7.64 -12.87
N GLY A 646 -18.27 -7.44 -12.87
CA GLY A 646 -19.02 -7.10 -11.68
C GLY A 646 -18.54 -5.77 -11.08
N ASN A 647 -18.17 -5.78 -9.82
CA ASN A 647 -17.67 -4.58 -9.13
C ASN A 647 -16.14 -4.35 -9.27
N ARG A 648 -15.49 -4.97 -10.25
CA ARG A 648 -14.04 -4.93 -10.45
C ARG A 648 -13.67 -4.49 -11.84
N LEU A 649 -12.57 -3.75 -11.90
CA LEU A 649 -11.98 -3.29 -13.13
C LEU A 649 -10.57 -3.84 -13.25
N PHE A 650 -10.25 -4.28 -14.45
CA PHE A 650 -8.93 -4.77 -14.83
C PHE A 650 -8.36 -3.85 -15.89
N VAL A 651 -7.15 -3.37 -15.69
CA VAL A 651 -6.44 -2.57 -16.68
C VAL A 651 -5.12 -3.24 -17.00
N GLY A 652 -4.81 -3.40 -18.26
CA GLY A 652 -3.61 -4.11 -18.69
C GLY A 652 -3.15 -3.76 -20.09
N LYS A 653 -1.97 -4.27 -20.46
CA LYS A 653 -1.42 -4.17 -21.81
C LYS A 653 -1.67 -5.47 -22.56
N LEU A 654 -2.15 -5.36 -23.79
CA LEU A 654 -2.14 -6.46 -24.75
C LEU A 654 -0.74 -6.62 -25.32
N LYS A 655 -0.21 -7.84 -25.31
CA LYS A 655 1.06 -8.19 -25.94
C LYS A 655 0.82 -8.63 -27.39
N ASP A 656 1.85 -8.54 -28.22
CA ASP A 656 1.81 -8.89 -29.65
C ASP A 656 1.36 -10.34 -29.92
N ASN A 657 1.48 -11.23 -28.93
CA ASN A 657 1.02 -12.62 -28.99
C ASN A 657 -0.42 -12.83 -28.50
N GLY A 658 -1.19 -11.77 -28.30
CA GLY A 658 -2.55 -11.81 -27.78
C GLY A 658 -2.65 -12.11 -26.27
N ALA A 659 -1.54 -12.27 -25.57
CA ALA A 659 -1.52 -12.50 -24.13
C ALA A 659 -1.72 -11.20 -23.34
N PHE A 660 -2.41 -11.31 -22.22
CA PHE A 660 -2.67 -10.24 -21.30
C PHE A 660 -1.56 -10.06 -20.27
N SER A 661 -1.24 -8.81 -19.98
CA SER A 661 -0.41 -8.44 -18.84
C SER A 661 -1.15 -7.37 -18.04
N PHE A 662 -1.75 -7.76 -16.93
CA PHE A 662 -2.40 -6.81 -16.02
C PHE A 662 -1.37 -5.91 -15.35
N SER A 663 -1.70 -4.63 -15.23
CA SER A 663 -0.88 -3.65 -14.53
C SER A 663 -1.57 -3.30 -13.20
N GLY A 664 -1.07 -3.91 -12.11
CA GLY A 664 -1.55 -3.63 -10.77
C GLY A 664 -2.71 -4.49 -10.30
N ASP A 665 -3.27 -4.12 -9.15
CA ASP A 665 -4.36 -4.80 -8.49
C ASP A 665 -5.70 -4.54 -9.19
N GLN A 666 -6.68 -5.38 -8.90
CA GLN A 666 -8.06 -5.18 -9.31
C GLN A 666 -8.60 -3.90 -8.67
N ILE A 667 -9.15 -3.01 -9.50
CA ILE A 667 -9.66 -1.74 -9.03
C ILE A 667 -11.16 -1.90 -8.72
N PRO A 668 -11.60 -1.66 -7.49
CA PRO A 668 -13.02 -1.69 -7.19
C PRO A 668 -13.75 -0.54 -7.90
N ILE A 669 -14.87 -0.85 -8.53
CA ILE A 669 -15.78 0.15 -9.09
C ILE A 669 -17.09 0.16 -8.32
N VAL A 670 -17.66 1.35 -8.18
CA VAL A 670 -18.99 1.53 -7.58
C VAL A 670 -19.98 1.74 -8.73
N GLY A 671 -20.88 0.79 -8.87
CA GLY A 671 -21.83 0.78 -9.99
C GLY A 671 -21.23 0.18 -11.27
N ASP A 672 -21.67 0.69 -12.41
CA ASP A 672 -21.38 0.19 -13.75
C ASP A 672 -20.42 1.10 -14.56
N GLN A 673 -19.79 2.10 -13.92
CA GLN A 673 -18.98 3.09 -14.61
C GLN A 673 -17.67 3.41 -13.91
N ALA A 674 -16.67 3.87 -14.67
CA ALA A 674 -15.40 4.36 -14.15
C ALA A 674 -14.87 5.53 -14.99
N LYS A 675 -14.24 6.51 -14.30
CA LYS A 675 -13.55 7.63 -14.94
C LYS A 675 -12.07 7.32 -15.09
N PHE A 676 -11.55 7.54 -16.28
CA PHE A 676 -10.15 7.34 -16.64
C PHE A 676 -9.48 8.65 -16.99
N GLU A 677 -8.23 8.79 -16.55
CA GLU A 677 -7.34 9.88 -16.93
C GLU A 677 -6.00 9.28 -17.34
N PHE A 678 -5.58 9.51 -18.58
CA PHE A 678 -4.32 9.02 -19.15
C PHE A 678 -3.38 10.20 -19.33
N THR A 679 -2.12 10.03 -18.96
CA THR A 679 -1.04 10.97 -19.29
C THR A 679 -0.02 10.22 -20.16
N LEU A 680 0.22 10.73 -21.34
CA LEU A 680 1.06 10.11 -22.36
C LEU A 680 2.50 10.58 -22.19
N GLU A 681 3.37 9.73 -21.64
CA GLU A 681 4.78 9.98 -21.45
C GLU A 681 5.64 9.20 -22.48
N PRO A 682 6.88 9.56 -22.75
CA PRO A 682 7.70 8.93 -23.79
C PRO A 682 7.88 7.42 -23.66
N LYS A 683 7.95 6.89 -22.43
CA LYS A 683 8.20 5.47 -22.15
C LYS A 683 7.10 4.76 -21.37
N LYS A 684 6.05 5.48 -21.01
CA LYS A 684 4.93 4.91 -20.27
C LYS A 684 3.67 5.73 -20.47
N VAL A 685 2.55 5.07 -20.29
CA VAL A 685 1.25 5.72 -20.12
C VAL A 685 0.88 5.60 -18.64
N ARG A 686 0.65 6.72 -18.00
CA ARG A 686 0.11 6.78 -16.64
C ARG A 686 -1.40 6.83 -16.72
N ILE A 687 -2.06 6.00 -15.92
CA ILE A 687 -3.51 5.88 -15.89
C ILE A 687 -3.98 6.09 -14.45
N ILE A 688 -4.90 7.04 -14.27
CA ILE A 688 -5.60 7.28 -13.01
C ILE A 688 -7.05 6.82 -13.21
N VAL A 689 -7.54 6.00 -12.29
CA VAL A 689 -8.92 5.50 -12.31
C VAL A 689 -9.65 6.06 -11.10
N ASN A 690 -10.79 6.69 -11.35
CA ASN A 690 -11.64 7.31 -10.31
C ASN A 690 -10.87 8.25 -9.34
N GLY A 691 -9.79 8.88 -9.83
CA GLY A 691 -8.96 9.79 -9.07
C GLY A 691 -8.10 9.15 -7.96
N LYS A 692 -8.10 7.82 -7.82
CA LYS A 692 -7.43 7.14 -6.69
C LYS A 692 -6.33 6.15 -7.10
N SER A 693 -6.54 5.40 -8.16
CA SER A 693 -5.58 4.37 -8.59
C SER A 693 -4.60 4.95 -9.60
N ASN A 694 -3.30 4.73 -9.40
CA ASN A 694 -2.25 5.20 -10.31
C ASN A 694 -1.52 3.99 -10.91
N LEU A 695 -1.81 3.70 -12.18
CA LEU A 695 -1.20 2.61 -12.93
C LEU A 695 -0.18 3.16 -13.92
N ASN A 696 0.88 2.40 -14.19
CA ASN A 696 1.88 2.75 -15.18
C ASN A 696 2.04 1.60 -16.17
N ILE A 697 1.73 1.84 -17.43
CA ILE A 697 1.93 0.89 -18.51
C ILE A 697 3.17 1.29 -19.31
N ALA A 698 4.17 0.43 -19.33
CA ALA A 698 5.37 0.66 -20.13
C ALA A 698 5.03 0.65 -21.64
N THR A 699 5.53 1.65 -22.36
CA THR A 699 5.37 1.76 -23.81
C THR A 699 6.72 1.65 -24.49
N ASP A 700 6.73 1.03 -25.67
CA ASP A 700 7.90 1.04 -26.54
C ASP A 700 7.84 2.29 -27.42
N PRO A 701 8.82 3.20 -27.34
CA PRO A 701 8.86 4.39 -28.19
C PRO A 701 8.90 4.09 -29.68
N ASP A 702 9.45 2.94 -30.07
CA ASP A 702 9.66 2.56 -31.46
C ASP A 702 8.49 1.73 -32.02
N ASN A 703 7.60 1.22 -31.17
CA ASN A 703 6.44 0.41 -31.56
C ASN A 703 5.21 1.30 -31.79
N VAL A 704 5.24 2.10 -32.85
CA VAL A 704 4.18 3.04 -33.23
C VAL A 704 3.98 3.08 -34.74
N SER A 705 2.73 3.16 -35.20
CA SER A 705 2.39 3.27 -36.63
C SER A 705 1.74 4.61 -37.00
N GLY A 706 1.43 5.45 -36.00
CA GLY A 706 0.76 6.72 -36.21
C GLY A 706 0.68 7.58 -34.97
N ASN A 707 -0.21 8.54 -35.00
CA ASN A 707 -0.53 9.43 -33.89
C ASN A 707 -1.99 9.33 -33.43
N GLY A 708 -2.78 8.46 -34.04
CA GLY A 708 -4.19 8.31 -33.70
C GLY A 708 -4.48 7.52 -32.43
N ILE A 709 -5.71 7.58 -32.02
CA ILE A 709 -6.30 6.72 -30.97
C ILE A 709 -7.54 6.01 -31.55
N PHE A 710 -7.67 4.75 -31.22
CA PHE A 710 -8.87 3.96 -31.52
C PHE A 710 -9.43 3.29 -30.26
N PHE A 711 -10.75 3.31 -30.14
CA PHE A 711 -11.49 2.48 -29.21
C PHE A 711 -12.01 1.27 -29.97
N LYS A 712 -11.73 0.07 -29.49
CA LYS A 712 -12.11 -1.19 -30.13
C LYS A 712 -12.84 -2.08 -29.14
N MET A 713 -13.98 -2.62 -29.55
CA MET A 713 -14.67 -3.73 -28.87
C MET A 713 -14.43 -5.01 -29.66
N GLY A 714 -14.32 -6.11 -28.93
CA GLY A 714 -13.99 -7.40 -29.54
C GLY A 714 -12.49 -7.58 -29.74
N GLY A 715 -12.09 -8.79 -30.03
CA GLY A 715 -10.69 -9.15 -30.33
C GLY A 715 -9.96 -9.79 -29.17
N GLY A 716 -9.59 -11.05 -29.30
CA GLY A 716 -8.50 -11.72 -28.64
C GLY A 716 -8.76 -12.45 -27.34
N TRP A 717 -9.82 -12.19 -26.61
CA TRP A 717 -10.11 -12.97 -25.41
C TRP A 717 -11.45 -13.71 -25.51
N GLN A 718 -11.38 -14.99 -25.82
CA GLN A 718 -12.52 -15.88 -26.07
C GLN A 718 -13.49 -16.09 -24.88
N GLY A 719 -13.33 -15.37 -23.79
CA GLY A 719 -14.19 -15.48 -22.60
C GLY A 719 -14.99 -14.24 -22.22
N TRP A 720 -14.66 -13.06 -22.75
CA TRP A 720 -15.22 -11.80 -22.26
C TRP A 720 -16.25 -11.16 -23.19
N ASN A 721 -16.36 -11.58 -24.45
CA ASN A 721 -17.23 -10.99 -25.45
C ASN A 721 -18.28 -11.96 -26.01
N GLN A 722 -18.76 -12.91 -25.23
CA GLN A 722 -19.82 -13.83 -25.69
C GLN A 722 -21.22 -13.24 -25.60
N ASN A 723 -21.40 -12.07 -25.04
CA ASN A 723 -22.68 -11.39 -24.93
C ASN A 723 -22.60 -9.99 -25.55
N GLU A 724 -23.66 -9.55 -26.18
CA GLU A 724 -23.91 -8.24 -26.79
C GLU A 724 -23.82 -7.04 -25.79
N ASN A 725 -22.76 -7.00 -24.98
CA ASN A 725 -22.59 -5.97 -23.96
C ASN A 725 -22.10 -4.69 -24.60
N GLU A 726 -22.82 -3.63 -24.39
CA GLU A 726 -22.49 -2.29 -24.86
C GLU A 726 -21.59 -1.56 -23.86
N VAL A 727 -20.60 -0.83 -24.36
CA VAL A 727 -19.83 0.14 -23.60
C VAL A 727 -20.13 1.53 -24.08
N THR A 728 -20.59 2.38 -23.17
CA THR A 728 -20.82 3.80 -23.47
C THR A 728 -19.67 4.64 -22.91
N LEU A 729 -19.06 5.43 -23.76
CA LEU A 729 -18.05 6.41 -23.40
C LEU A 729 -18.68 7.80 -23.33
N SER A 730 -18.35 8.57 -22.31
CA SER A 730 -18.78 9.95 -22.12
C SER A 730 -17.65 10.84 -21.58
N ASP A 731 -17.88 12.14 -21.51
CA ASP A 731 -16.92 13.12 -20.97
C ASP A 731 -15.53 13.02 -21.61
N PHE A 732 -15.47 12.62 -22.87
CA PHE A 732 -14.23 12.47 -23.59
C PHE A 732 -13.55 13.82 -23.78
N ARG A 733 -12.26 13.88 -23.45
CA ARG A 733 -11.47 15.09 -23.56
C ARG A 733 -10.00 14.77 -23.81
N ILE A 734 -9.41 15.41 -24.80
CA ILE A 734 -7.96 15.49 -25.01
C ILE A 734 -7.50 16.90 -24.68
N GLU A 735 -6.68 17.04 -23.65
CA GLU A 735 -6.00 18.28 -23.30
C GLU A 735 -4.56 18.20 -23.77
N ARG A 736 -4.20 19.11 -24.67
CA ARG A 736 -2.84 19.19 -25.20
C ARG A 736 -2.00 20.12 -24.34
N ALA A 737 -0.98 19.57 -23.69
CA ALA A 737 -0.04 20.38 -22.92
C ALA A 737 0.82 21.24 -23.87
N PRO A 738 1.19 22.46 -23.47
CA PRO A 738 2.15 23.25 -24.22
C PRO A 738 3.44 22.46 -24.46
N GLY A 739 3.89 22.43 -25.72
CA GLY A 739 5.08 21.66 -26.11
C GLY A 739 4.88 20.14 -26.26
N SER A 740 3.62 19.66 -26.26
CA SER A 740 3.32 18.27 -26.69
C SER A 740 3.82 18.03 -28.11
N LEU A 741 4.41 16.86 -28.35
CA LEU A 741 5.06 16.52 -29.58
C LEU A 741 4.48 15.22 -30.17
N PRO A 742 4.31 15.12 -31.49
CA PRO A 742 4.00 13.84 -32.13
C PRO A 742 5.07 12.79 -31.76
N ARG A 743 4.65 11.55 -31.51
CA ARG A 743 5.58 10.49 -31.09
C ARG A 743 6.59 10.11 -32.17
N ARG A 744 6.26 10.30 -33.44
CA ARG A 744 7.16 10.11 -34.58
C ARG A 744 8.23 11.16 -34.74
N ILE A 745 8.17 12.26 -34.00
CA ILE A 745 9.21 13.27 -34.11
C ILE A 745 10.36 12.89 -33.22
N ILE A 746 11.45 12.95 -33.84
CA ILE A 746 12.80 13.08 -33.42
C ILE A 746 12.84 13.54 -31.98
N ASP A 747 13.17 12.62 -31.08
CA ASP A 747 13.43 12.92 -29.70
C ASP A 747 14.56 13.96 -29.56
N SER A 748 14.81 14.46 -28.37
CA SER A 748 15.84 15.47 -28.13
C SER A 748 17.22 15.01 -28.64
N LYS A 749 17.52 13.73 -28.58
CA LYS A 749 18.79 13.14 -29.04
C LYS A 749 18.85 13.09 -30.56
N ALA A 750 17.76 12.76 -31.23
CA ALA A 750 17.66 12.77 -32.67
C ALA A 750 17.63 14.21 -33.24
N LYS A 751 16.97 15.15 -32.55
CA LYS A 751 17.07 16.61 -32.84
C LYS A 751 18.53 17.08 -32.71
N GLN A 752 19.20 16.70 -31.64
CA GLN A 752 20.63 17.01 -31.44
C GLN A 752 21.50 16.40 -32.53
N ASN A 753 21.27 15.13 -32.88
CA ASN A 753 21.98 14.47 -33.99
C ASN A 753 21.74 15.17 -35.34
N ALA A 754 20.50 15.60 -35.60
CA ALA A 754 20.18 16.37 -36.81
C ALA A 754 20.93 17.71 -36.87
N LEU A 755 21.13 18.35 -35.70
CA LEU A 755 21.94 19.58 -35.61
C LEU A 755 23.45 19.32 -35.78
N THR A 756 23.94 18.12 -35.48
CA THR A 756 25.34 17.72 -35.47
C THR A 756 25.77 16.95 -36.74
N VAL A 757 24.88 16.75 -37.75
CA VAL A 757 25.25 16.08 -39.00
C VAL A 757 26.51 16.74 -39.59
N PRO A 758 27.53 15.93 -39.94
CA PRO A 758 28.81 16.45 -40.32
C PRO A 758 28.70 17.44 -41.48
N ARG A 759 29.17 18.63 -41.25
CA ARG A 759 29.15 19.76 -42.17
C ARG A 759 30.12 19.58 -43.34
N SER A 760 30.87 18.50 -43.37
CA SER A 760 32.00 18.28 -44.30
C SER A 760 31.63 18.05 -45.76
N ARG A 761 30.34 18.08 -46.12
CA ARG A 761 29.92 17.72 -47.48
C ARG A 761 29.17 18.81 -48.25
N ARG A 762 29.03 20.02 -47.75
CA ARG A 762 28.29 21.08 -48.45
C ARG A 762 28.98 22.43 -48.28
N ASP A 763 29.17 23.12 -49.35
CA ASP A 763 29.62 24.51 -49.41
C ASP A 763 28.56 25.33 -50.14
N PRO A 764 27.98 26.33 -49.51
CA PRO A 764 28.10 26.76 -48.11
C PRO A 764 27.33 25.89 -47.15
N VAL A 765 27.91 25.67 -46.00
CA VAL A 765 27.31 24.84 -44.94
C VAL A 765 26.04 25.49 -44.37
N PRO A 766 24.87 24.82 -44.39
CA PRO A 766 23.69 25.37 -43.73
C PRO A 766 23.92 25.44 -42.22
N THR A 767 23.69 26.61 -41.66
CA THR A 767 23.94 26.89 -40.25
C THR A 767 22.79 26.49 -39.34
N HIS A 768 21.61 26.31 -39.94
CA HIS A 768 20.36 26.03 -39.15
C HIS A 768 19.62 24.83 -39.73
N VAL A 769 18.90 24.14 -38.87
CA VAL A 769 17.97 23.08 -39.24
C VAL A 769 16.58 23.43 -38.68
N LEU A 770 15.61 23.55 -39.55
CA LEU A 770 14.21 23.67 -39.20
C LEU A 770 13.62 22.27 -39.10
N VAL A 771 13.01 21.98 -37.96
CA VAL A 771 12.34 20.70 -37.71
C VAL A 771 10.83 20.97 -37.58
N ALA A 772 10.07 20.45 -38.52
CA ALA A 772 8.62 20.58 -38.49
C ALA A 772 7.97 19.55 -37.52
N PRO A 773 6.75 19.80 -37.03
CA PRO A 773 6.03 18.89 -36.15
C PRO A 773 5.81 17.48 -36.72
N ASN A 774 5.72 17.33 -38.03
CA ASN A 774 5.58 16.05 -38.73
C ASN A 774 6.91 15.28 -38.97
N GLY A 775 8.05 15.82 -38.46
CA GLY A 775 9.38 15.19 -38.63
C GLY A 775 10.17 15.67 -39.79
N ASP A 776 9.64 16.57 -40.64
CA ASP A 776 10.40 17.12 -41.77
C ASP A 776 11.59 17.94 -41.27
N LEU A 777 12.72 17.78 -41.95
CA LEU A 777 13.96 18.49 -41.67
C LEU A 777 14.35 19.36 -42.86
N LEU A 778 14.36 20.68 -42.66
CA LEU A 778 14.80 21.61 -43.66
C LEU A 778 16.12 22.29 -43.22
N ARG A 779 17.16 22.14 -44.03
CA ARG A 779 18.45 22.75 -43.73
C ARG A 779 18.64 24.02 -44.54
N GLY A 780 19.13 25.03 -43.86
CA GLY A 780 19.31 26.32 -44.51
C GLY A 780 19.86 27.39 -43.55
N LYS A 781 19.51 28.64 -43.83
CA LYS A 781 19.86 29.78 -42.99
C LYS A 781 18.60 30.46 -42.49
N LEU A 782 18.46 30.55 -41.17
CA LEU A 782 17.39 31.36 -40.58
C LEU A 782 17.72 32.86 -40.75
N GLU A 783 16.86 33.58 -41.38
CA GLU A 783 17.07 35.03 -41.64
C GLU A 783 16.26 35.90 -40.64
N ALA A 784 15.03 35.52 -40.36
CA ALA A 784 14.17 36.18 -39.38
C ALA A 784 12.99 35.29 -38.97
N ALA A 785 12.44 35.54 -37.80
CA ALA A 785 11.15 35.01 -37.39
C ALA A 785 10.37 36.06 -36.59
N SER A 786 9.06 36.16 -36.85
CA SER A 786 8.16 37.07 -36.12
C SER A 786 6.75 36.52 -36.16
N GLY A 787 6.07 36.54 -35.01
CA GLY A 787 4.69 36.09 -34.94
C GLY A 787 4.47 34.69 -35.55
N ASN A 788 3.81 34.64 -36.69
CA ASN A 788 3.44 33.39 -37.36
C ASN A 788 4.32 33.05 -38.58
N GLU A 789 5.37 33.81 -38.86
CA GLU A 789 6.19 33.67 -40.05
C GLU A 789 7.66 33.40 -39.72
N ILE A 790 8.26 32.46 -40.43
CA ILE A 790 9.69 32.18 -40.42
C ILE A 790 10.20 32.44 -41.81
N ARG A 791 11.27 33.30 -41.94
CA ARG A 791 12.02 33.47 -43.19
C ARG A 791 13.28 32.60 -43.09
N PHE A 792 13.30 31.58 -43.96
CA PHE A 792 14.34 30.57 -43.98
C PHE A 792 14.84 30.37 -45.41
N SER A 793 16.10 30.65 -45.65
CA SER A 793 16.68 30.46 -46.98
C SER A 793 17.28 29.05 -47.09
N THR A 794 16.77 28.26 -48.02
CA THR A 794 17.32 26.93 -48.38
C THR A 794 18.24 27.11 -49.56
N GLY A 795 19.43 26.54 -49.50
CA GLY A 795 20.39 26.62 -50.59
C GLY A 795 20.00 25.79 -51.83
#